data_cb7a252f165e8dd9e67e9196268c0b89
#
_entry.id   cb7a252f165e8dd9e67e9196268c0b89
#
_cell.length_a   1.000
_cell.length_b   1.000
_cell.length_c   1.000
_cell.angle_alpha   90.00
_cell.angle_beta   90.00
_cell.angle_gamma   90.00
#
_symmetry.space_group_name_H-M   'P 1'
#
loop_
_entity.id
_entity.type
_entity.pdbx_description
1 polymer ?
#
loop_
_entity_poly.entity_id
_entity_poly.type
_entity_poly.pdbx_seq_one_letter_code
_entity_poly.pdbx_strand_id
1 'polypeptide(L)'
;MRGRFRLGSRIALHLAVVAVSCVAALGQASNRFDLTGPSINVHVQRGDQSLPIAMVPNLQAGDKLTIHADLPRTQSVHMVLIVAFLRGSTNPPPDNWFTALKTWDKKFSEGVTVAVPQEAQQALIFLAPETGGDFSTLKSAVTGRPGTFVRASQDLNEASFEQARIERYLQALQRIPDGSSDQLLDHSKKLAATLNLKPNDDCFKKAADQQMACLRQTGGQLLLDDGHGQTLAAALVSGDSANLIGAVAGTPMANAGGAGMYSAYVGTVIDLVRLMSGIHTAHFQYIPAIAFPDDESLNLRLNTAPSFHSPKSVIVVALPAIQSSVAPPLRLQDPSHVSCLLQPKMVLPLEGAPLVYATSFAHDLHLHLNNGATLNGKTDLPLMADAFEGGLVLTEVRGRKPLPVAAPEVRDADPSREKPAPPPDPESGATTPVIADKDGPLQITGTLQGMWGFDSFSGVTVPLQRLPGGNWTAAEQSELFTGRENQLRLHADGIACTSSVALDQGGQDRPLKWQQVPDRRNVLQVSLPLEKAAPGSVHLLVKQFGTTSIENVAVTAYSDKTRLEAIRIHAGDTAAMLSGTGLGGIVSVKISGVDYKPAADGPSPDGKSLQLVRTQDKQNADPHAKSPFNAGDSGTAEAKLADGRTVPVSYSVDTARPAVDLLRKTLKADAGSGMPLILSSENAIPLNAKLTLALRSRFPERFPRSEKIEVALSDGSLKATLSLADGSVVLQDSHTALAFLTPAKTFGSSAFGPIQVRAVASDGTAGDWIPLGTLVRTPVITGFTCTRSAAKEDANESGCQIAGKDLYLLGSVSADSSFENEIEVPLGFAGDSISVPRPTDNHTLYLKLRDDPEVVSTVTTTSPPSTGTRRGGAPSNAGAAPATTAPPPSSTTPATPQATVAPVPAGNTPPQ
;
A
#
# COMPACT_ATOMS: atom_id res chain seq x y z
N MET A 1 26.04 9.42 -65.44
CA MET A 1 25.63 9.77 -64.07
C MET A 1 24.22 9.25 -63.72
N ARG A 2 23.88 7.99 -63.90
CA ARG A 2 22.56 7.39 -63.57
C ARG A 2 22.64 6.08 -62.78
N GLY A 3 23.80 5.65 -62.32
CA GLY A 3 23.97 4.35 -61.59
C GLY A 3 24.19 4.41 -60.07
N ARG A 4 24.43 5.59 -59.47
CA ARG A 4 24.71 5.71 -58.03
C ARG A 4 23.52 5.96 -57.11
N PHE A 5 22.33 6.30 -57.66
CA PHE A 5 21.14 6.61 -56.85
C PHE A 5 20.26 5.39 -56.49
N ARG A 6 20.47 4.24 -57.14
CA ARG A 6 19.65 3.04 -56.84
C ARG A 6 20.23 2.11 -55.77
N LEU A 7 21.50 2.24 -55.43
CA LEU A 7 22.12 1.42 -54.39
C LEU A 7 21.84 1.99 -52.96
N GLY A 8 21.84 3.32 -52.81
CA GLY A 8 21.54 3.99 -51.56
C GLY A 8 20.09 3.80 -51.09
N SER A 9 19.12 3.74 -52.02
CA SER A 9 17.70 3.55 -51.71
C SER A 9 17.37 2.13 -51.20
N ARG A 10 18.10 1.11 -51.66
CA ARG A 10 17.88 -0.28 -51.22
C ARG A 10 18.53 -0.53 -49.85
N ILE A 11 19.66 0.09 -49.55
CA ILE A 11 20.33 0.00 -48.26
C ILE A 11 19.50 0.77 -47.18
N ALA A 12 18.96 1.96 -47.50
CA ALA A 12 18.07 2.69 -46.62
C ALA A 12 16.75 1.95 -46.34
N LEU A 13 16.20 1.24 -47.34
CA LEU A 13 14.99 0.45 -47.17
C LEU A 13 15.24 -0.80 -46.29
N HIS A 14 16.40 -1.45 -46.44
CA HIS A 14 16.76 -2.60 -45.58
C HIS A 14 17.08 -2.20 -44.15
N LEU A 15 17.75 -1.06 -43.95
CA LEU A 15 17.96 -0.48 -42.62
C LEU A 15 16.66 -0.04 -41.99
N ALA A 16 15.71 0.53 -42.71
CA ALA A 16 14.39 0.88 -42.19
C ALA A 16 13.56 -0.37 -41.84
N VAL A 17 13.61 -1.44 -42.64
CA VAL A 17 12.92 -2.70 -42.32
C VAL A 17 13.56 -3.42 -41.12
N VAL A 18 14.87 -3.41 -41.00
CA VAL A 18 15.57 -3.96 -39.80
C VAL A 18 15.30 -3.11 -38.55
N ALA A 19 15.26 -1.78 -38.67
CA ALA A 19 14.90 -0.90 -37.57
C ALA A 19 13.44 -1.07 -37.13
N VAL A 20 12.51 -1.25 -38.07
CA VAL A 20 11.09 -1.53 -37.74
C VAL A 20 10.95 -2.96 -37.18
N SER A 21 11.75 -3.92 -37.59
CA SER A 21 11.73 -5.28 -37.01
C SER A 21 12.36 -5.30 -35.58
N CYS A 22 13.38 -4.45 -35.32
CA CYS A 22 13.95 -4.31 -33.97
C CYS A 22 13.03 -3.54 -33.02
N VAL A 23 12.28 -2.54 -33.50
CA VAL A 23 11.29 -1.82 -32.68
C VAL A 23 10.07 -2.70 -32.35
N ALA A 24 9.70 -3.62 -33.24
CA ALA A 24 8.65 -4.61 -32.97
C ALA A 24 9.09 -5.71 -31.98
N ALA A 25 10.39 -5.88 -31.74
CA ALA A 25 10.92 -6.86 -30.77
C ALA A 25 11.14 -6.27 -29.36
N LEU A 26 11.02 -4.94 -29.17
CA LEU A 26 11.22 -4.28 -27.88
C LEU A 26 9.91 -3.93 -27.16
N GLY A 27 8.78 -4.42 -27.63
CA GLY A 27 7.49 -4.06 -27.07
C GLY A 27 6.56 -5.23 -26.81
N GLN A 28 6.97 -6.22 -26.04
CA GLN A 28 6.04 -7.09 -25.32
C GLN A 28 6.84 -7.89 -24.28
N ALA A 29 7.02 -7.34 -23.09
CA ALA A 29 7.02 -8.16 -21.90
C ALA A 29 5.59 -8.73 -21.80
N SER A 30 5.30 -9.83 -22.49
CA SER A 30 4.02 -10.51 -22.42
C SER A 30 3.84 -11.00 -20.98
N ASN A 31 2.82 -10.49 -20.32
CA ASN A 31 2.39 -11.00 -19.01
C ASN A 31 2.26 -12.51 -19.12
N ARG A 32 2.95 -13.22 -18.22
CA ARG A 32 3.04 -14.69 -18.27
C ARG A 32 1.71 -15.27 -17.87
N PHE A 33 0.75 -15.45 -18.13
CA PHE A 33 -0.61 -15.97 -17.95
C PHE A 33 -1.66 -15.12 -18.70
N ASP A 34 -1.26 -14.46 -19.80
CA ASP A 34 -2.16 -13.73 -20.67
C ASP A 34 -2.62 -14.56 -21.88
N LEU A 35 -2.00 -15.70 -22.11
CA LEU A 35 -2.33 -16.54 -23.24
C LEU A 35 -3.61 -17.34 -22.94
N THR A 36 -4.64 -17.11 -23.75
CA THR A 36 -5.88 -17.87 -23.67
C THR A 36 -5.63 -19.34 -24.03
N GLY A 37 -5.90 -20.23 -23.10
CA GLY A 37 -5.89 -21.67 -23.28
C GLY A 37 -7.27 -22.20 -23.69
N PRO A 38 -7.41 -23.54 -23.86
CA PRO A 38 -8.69 -24.17 -24.13
C PRO A 38 -9.62 -24.06 -22.92
N SER A 39 -10.93 -23.99 -23.15
CA SER A 39 -11.96 -24.08 -22.13
C SER A 39 -12.25 -25.55 -21.79
N ILE A 40 -12.33 -25.87 -20.51
CA ILE A 40 -12.66 -27.23 -20.01
C ILE A 40 -13.92 -27.14 -19.17
N ASN A 41 -14.99 -27.79 -19.61
CA ASN A 41 -16.23 -27.90 -18.87
C ASN A 41 -16.13 -29.08 -17.90
N VAL A 42 -16.35 -28.81 -16.62
CA VAL A 42 -16.33 -29.82 -15.58
C VAL A 42 -17.58 -29.68 -14.71
N HIS A 43 -18.41 -30.71 -14.71
CA HIS A 43 -19.53 -30.83 -13.80
C HIS A 43 -19.22 -31.88 -12.73
N VAL A 44 -19.53 -31.52 -11.51
CA VAL A 44 -19.36 -32.40 -10.35
C VAL A 44 -20.72 -32.88 -9.90
N GLN A 45 -20.90 -34.18 -9.84
CA GLN A 45 -22.10 -34.79 -9.29
C GLN A 45 -21.78 -35.40 -7.92
N ARG A 46 -22.53 -34.94 -6.91
CA ARG A 46 -22.49 -35.48 -5.53
C ARG A 46 -23.87 -35.92 -5.12
N GLY A 47 -24.09 -37.24 -4.96
CA GLY A 47 -25.45 -37.81 -4.80
C GLY A 47 -26.31 -37.48 -6.02
N ASP A 48 -27.47 -36.88 -5.76
CA ASP A 48 -28.42 -36.50 -6.81
C ASP A 48 -28.25 -35.06 -7.33
N GLN A 49 -27.32 -34.30 -6.75
CA GLN A 49 -27.04 -32.93 -7.14
C GLN A 49 -25.87 -32.86 -8.12
N SER A 50 -25.96 -31.94 -9.07
CA SER A 50 -24.91 -31.64 -10.04
C SER A 50 -24.64 -30.15 -10.08
N LEU A 51 -23.38 -29.76 -9.91
CA LEU A 51 -22.93 -28.38 -9.98
C LEU A 51 -21.77 -28.22 -10.97
N PRO A 52 -21.67 -27.07 -11.65
CA PRO A 52 -20.45 -26.75 -12.39
C PRO A 52 -19.29 -26.57 -11.42
N ILE A 53 -18.08 -26.86 -11.85
CA ILE A 53 -16.86 -26.79 -11.03
C ILE A 53 -16.65 -25.38 -10.45
N ALA A 54 -17.13 -24.35 -11.12
CA ALA A 54 -17.08 -22.96 -10.67
C ALA A 54 -17.77 -22.73 -9.32
N MET A 55 -18.73 -23.57 -8.98
CA MET A 55 -19.48 -23.52 -7.72
C MET A 55 -18.94 -24.50 -6.66
N VAL A 56 -17.90 -25.28 -6.96
CA VAL A 56 -17.40 -26.35 -6.09
C VAL A 56 -16.07 -25.95 -5.44
N PRO A 57 -16.05 -25.55 -4.17
CA PRO A 57 -14.83 -25.12 -3.49
C PRO A 57 -13.85 -26.27 -3.26
N ASN A 58 -14.34 -27.47 -3.09
CA ASN A 58 -13.56 -28.68 -2.89
C ASN A 58 -14.30 -29.94 -3.37
N LEU A 59 -13.53 -30.90 -3.86
CA LEU A 59 -14.04 -32.22 -4.22
C LEU A 59 -14.08 -33.13 -3.00
N GLN A 60 -14.90 -34.18 -3.08
CA GLN A 60 -14.96 -35.26 -2.07
C GLN A 60 -14.79 -36.61 -2.73
N ALA A 61 -14.32 -37.57 -1.95
CA ALA A 61 -14.27 -38.95 -2.39
C ALA A 61 -15.66 -39.46 -2.77
N GLY A 62 -15.77 -40.11 -3.93
CA GLY A 62 -17.04 -40.53 -4.49
C GLY A 62 -17.75 -39.57 -5.41
N ASP A 63 -17.32 -38.29 -5.48
CA ASP A 63 -17.82 -37.37 -6.48
C ASP A 63 -17.59 -37.90 -7.89
N LYS A 64 -18.50 -37.61 -8.80
CA LYS A 64 -18.36 -37.97 -10.22
C LYS A 64 -18.11 -36.69 -11.03
N LEU A 65 -16.95 -36.64 -11.66
CA LEU A 65 -16.53 -35.57 -12.52
C LEU A 65 -16.89 -35.89 -13.97
N THR A 66 -17.82 -35.13 -14.55
CA THR A 66 -18.10 -35.17 -16.00
C THR A 66 -17.30 -34.07 -16.66
N ILE A 67 -16.35 -34.47 -17.50
CA ILE A 67 -15.35 -33.57 -18.08
C ILE A 67 -15.50 -33.56 -19.61
N HIS A 68 -15.54 -32.34 -20.14
CA HIS A 68 -15.55 -32.07 -21.57
C HIS A 68 -14.62 -30.89 -21.86
N ALA A 69 -13.71 -31.04 -22.83
CA ALA A 69 -12.88 -29.92 -23.28
C ALA A 69 -13.45 -29.35 -24.60
N ASP A 70 -13.67 -28.07 -24.64
CA ASP A 70 -14.08 -27.37 -25.87
C ASP A 70 -12.84 -27.11 -26.72
N LEU A 71 -12.61 -28.01 -27.64
CA LEU A 71 -11.48 -27.94 -28.56
C LEU A 71 -11.99 -27.87 -30.00
N PRO A 72 -11.42 -26.99 -30.87
CA PRO A 72 -11.83 -26.88 -32.25
C PRO A 72 -11.72 -28.22 -32.98
N ARG A 73 -12.75 -28.60 -33.73
CA ARG A 73 -12.76 -29.90 -34.51
C ARG A 73 -11.70 -29.96 -35.61
N THR A 74 -11.12 -28.83 -35.99
CA THR A 74 -10.09 -28.68 -37.02
C THR A 74 -8.68 -28.61 -36.43
N GLN A 75 -8.42 -29.25 -35.30
CA GLN A 75 -7.09 -29.27 -34.68
C GLN A 75 -6.07 -29.97 -35.60
N SER A 76 -4.94 -29.32 -35.80
CA SER A 76 -3.79 -29.92 -36.49
C SER A 76 -3.08 -31.00 -35.64
N VAL A 77 -3.33 -31.00 -34.32
CA VAL A 77 -2.78 -31.96 -33.37
C VAL A 77 -3.91 -32.51 -32.49
N HIS A 78 -4.02 -33.84 -32.45
CA HIS A 78 -4.95 -34.48 -31.53
C HIS A 78 -4.46 -34.35 -30.09
N MET A 79 -5.33 -33.92 -29.17
CA MET A 79 -5.02 -33.78 -27.77
C MET A 79 -5.61 -34.91 -26.96
N VAL A 80 -4.86 -35.43 -26.00
CA VAL A 80 -5.31 -36.37 -24.98
C VAL A 80 -5.52 -35.64 -23.68
N LEU A 81 -6.70 -35.69 -23.12
CA LEU A 81 -6.99 -35.20 -21.77
C LEU A 81 -6.77 -36.37 -20.79
N ILE A 82 -5.95 -36.12 -19.76
CA ILE A 82 -5.63 -37.13 -18.76
C ILE A 82 -6.04 -36.57 -17.41
N VAL A 83 -6.94 -37.29 -16.76
CA VAL A 83 -7.33 -37.05 -15.37
C VAL A 83 -6.47 -37.92 -14.46
N ALA A 84 -5.77 -37.28 -13.53
CA ALA A 84 -4.93 -37.98 -12.56
C ALA A 84 -5.32 -37.59 -11.12
N PHE A 85 -5.56 -38.57 -10.30
CA PHE A 85 -5.73 -38.36 -8.87
C PHE A 85 -4.43 -38.70 -8.13
N LEU A 86 -4.15 -37.93 -7.07
CA LEU A 86 -2.90 -38.03 -6.31
C LEU A 86 -3.21 -38.38 -4.83
N ARG A 87 -2.34 -39.22 -4.24
CA ARG A 87 -2.45 -39.71 -2.87
C ARG A 87 -1.33 -39.14 -2.00
N GLY A 88 -1.38 -37.86 -1.70
CA GLY A 88 -0.36 -37.21 -0.90
C GLY A 88 1.02 -37.13 -1.56
N SER A 89 2.01 -36.63 -0.82
CA SER A 89 3.32 -36.27 -1.36
C SER A 89 4.32 -37.44 -1.46
N THR A 90 4.11 -38.51 -0.70
CA THR A 90 5.08 -39.61 -0.59
C THR A 90 4.62 -40.91 -1.25
N ASN A 91 3.31 -41.12 -1.38
CA ASN A 91 2.74 -42.36 -1.89
C ASN A 91 2.39 -42.20 -3.38
N PRO A 92 2.93 -43.06 -4.26
CA PRO A 92 2.55 -43.04 -5.66
C PRO A 92 1.07 -43.38 -5.83
N PRO A 93 0.37 -42.71 -6.75
CA PRO A 93 -1.02 -43.03 -7.04
C PRO A 93 -1.13 -44.41 -7.69
N PRO A 94 -2.21 -45.17 -7.41
CA PRO A 94 -2.49 -46.41 -8.09
C PRO A 94 -2.69 -46.26 -9.59
N ASP A 95 -2.42 -47.27 -10.35
CA ASP A 95 -2.49 -47.25 -11.81
C ASP A 95 -3.87 -46.92 -12.37
N ASN A 96 -4.93 -47.32 -11.70
CA ASN A 96 -6.33 -47.08 -12.07
C ASN A 96 -6.82 -45.65 -11.74
N TRP A 97 -5.96 -44.80 -11.13
CA TRP A 97 -6.29 -43.40 -10.84
C TRP A 97 -5.94 -42.47 -12.01
N PHE A 98 -5.44 -43.04 -13.12
CA PHE A 98 -5.17 -42.28 -14.34
C PHE A 98 -6.20 -42.68 -15.40
N THR A 99 -6.94 -41.70 -15.90
CA THR A 99 -7.90 -41.87 -16.98
C THR A 99 -7.48 -40.99 -18.17
N ALA A 100 -7.19 -41.65 -19.31
CA ALA A 100 -6.83 -40.94 -20.54
C ALA A 100 -8.04 -40.93 -21.48
N LEU A 101 -8.34 -39.72 -21.98
CA LEU A 101 -9.51 -39.41 -22.79
C LEU A 101 -9.02 -38.85 -24.11
N LYS A 102 -9.41 -39.47 -25.21
CA LYS A 102 -9.08 -39.00 -26.57
C LYS A 102 -10.10 -37.93 -26.97
N THR A 103 -9.69 -36.69 -27.14
CA THR A 103 -10.61 -35.56 -27.43
C THR A 103 -11.33 -35.66 -28.77
N TRP A 104 -10.87 -36.48 -29.68
CA TRP A 104 -11.48 -36.73 -30.98
C TRP A 104 -12.43 -37.96 -31.00
N ASP A 105 -12.54 -38.73 -29.92
CA ASP A 105 -13.46 -39.83 -29.81
C ASP A 105 -14.91 -39.30 -29.67
N LYS A 106 -15.85 -39.96 -30.34
CA LYS A 106 -17.28 -39.61 -30.24
C LYS A 106 -17.80 -39.64 -28.79
N LYS A 107 -17.29 -40.55 -27.97
CA LYS A 107 -17.63 -40.63 -26.57
C LYS A 107 -17.22 -39.39 -25.75
N PHE A 108 -16.22 -38.66 -26.20
CA PHE A 108 -15.76 -37.47 -25.54
C PHE A 108 -16.72 -36.28 -25.75
N SER A 109 -17.43 -36.25 -26.90
CA SER A 109 -18.41 -35.19 -27.15
C SER A 109 -19.65 -35.24 -26.24
N GLU A 110 -19.88 -36.42 -25.62
CA GLU A 110 -20.99 -36.64 -24.65
C GLU A 110 -20.54 -36.34 -23.20
N GLY A 111 -19.24 -36.07 -22.98
CA GLY A 111 -18.60 -35.95 -21.68
C GLY A 111 -18.22 -37.28 -21.07
N VAL A 112 -17.09 -37.33 -20.40
CA VAL A 112 -16.61 -38.54 -19.72
C VAL A 112 -16.68 -38.35 -18.24
N THR A 113 -17.32 -39.32 -17.57
CA THR A 113 -17.50 -39.34 -16.12
C THR A 113 -16.39 -40.14 -15.45
N VAL A 114 -15.66 -39.50 -14.53
CA VAL A 114 -14.61 -40.12 -13.70
C VAL A 114 -14.97 -39.95 -12.23
N ALA A 115 -14.92 -41.07 -11.46
CA ALA A 115 -15.19 -41.01 -10.02
C ALA A 115 -13.92 -40.65 -9.24
N VAL A 116 -14.08 -39.77 -8.24
CA VAL A 116 -13.01 -39.39 -7.30
C VAL A 116 -12.72 -40.58 -6.36
N PRO A 117 -11.47 -41.10 -6.33
CA PRO A 117 -11.11 -42.22 -5.46
C PRO A 117 -11.15 -41.86 -3.96
N GLN A 118 -11.37 -42.88 -3.11
CA GLN A 118 -11.54 -42.70 -1.66
C GLN A 118 -10.33 -42.08 -0.93
N GLU A 119 -9.13 -42.35 -1.38
CA GLU A 119 -7.92 -41.88 -0.69
C GLU A 119 -7.21 -40.78 -1.48
N ALA A 120 -7.83 -40.21 -2.51
CA ALA A 120 -7.29 -39.12 -3.28
C ALA A 120 -7.35 -37.83 -2.48
N GLN A 121 -6.32 -37.02 -2.59
CA GLN A 121 -6.19 -35.70 -1.93
C GLN A 121 -6.14 -34.55 -2.93
N GLN A 122 -5.66 -34.82 -4.14
CA GLN A 122 -5.56 -33.83 -5.20
C GLN A 122 -5.99 -34.43 -6.54
N ALA A 123 -6.48 -33.58 -7.43
CA ALA A 123 -6.81 -33.97 -8.80
C ALA A 123 -6.15 -32.99 -9.79
N LEU A 124 -5.59 -33.53 -10.86
CA LEU A 124 -4.98 -32.79 -11.95
C LEU A 124 -5.58 -33.23 -13.28
N ILE A 125 -5.71 -32.27 -14.18
CA ILE A 125 -5.97 -32.49 -15.58
C ILE A 125 -4.71 -32.15 -16.37
N PHE A 126 -4.25 -33.08 -17.19
CA PHE A 126 -3.21 -32.81 -18.18
C PHE A 126 -3.83 -32.83 -19.57
N LEU A 127 -3.50 -31.81 -20.36
CA LEU A 127 -3.84 -31.77 -21.78
C LEU A 127 -2.55 -31.90 -22.60
N ALA A 128 -2.36 -33.07 -23.22
CA ALA A 128 -1.14 -33.43 -23.93
C ALA A 128 -1.42 -33.76 -25.40
N PRO A 129 -0.50 -33.46 -26.35
CA PRO A 129 -0.65 -33.88 -27.73
C PRO A 129 -0.50 -35.42 -27.85
N GLU A 130 -1.34 -36.06 -28.65
CA GLU A 130 -1.20 -37.47 -28.96
C GLU A 130 -0.04 -37.72 -29.95
N THR A 131 1.02 -38.32 -29.47
CA THR A 131 2.22 -38.55 -30.26
C THR A 131 2.83 -39.95 -30.07
N GLY A 132 2.04 -40.91 -29.57
CA GLY A 132 2.45 -42.29 -29.43
C GLY A 132 3.32 -42.56 -28.18
N GLY A 133 2.85 -43.38 -27.26
CA GLY A 133 3.58 -43.80 -26.03
C GLY A 133 3.60 -42.77 -24.89
N ASP A 134 3.05 -41.61 -25.05
CA ASP A 134 3.23 -40.47 -24.16
C ASP A 134 2.44 -40.57 -22.84
N PHE A 135 1.31 -41.31 -22.85
CA PHE A 135 0.53 -41.54 -21.62
C PHE A 135 1.31 -42.34 -20.57
N SER A 136 2.02 -43.41 -20.97
CA SER A 136 2.83 -44.18 -20.07
C SER A 136 3.98 -43.40 -19.46
N THR A 137 4.60 -42.53 -20.25
CA THR A 137 5.70 -41.66 -19.79
C THR A 137 5.20 -40.61 -18.81
N LEU A 138 4.05 -39.96 -19.09
CA LEU A 138 3.44 -38.99 -18.18
C LEU A 138 3.01 -39.65 -16.89
N LYS A 139 2.36 -40.82 -16.95
CA LYS A 139 1.98 -41.61 -15.81
C LYS A 139 3.22 -41.97 -14.95
N SER A 140 4.31 -42.42 -15.59
CA SER A 140 5.56 -42.73 -14.90
C SER A 140 6.18 -41.51 -14.23
N ALA A 141 6.12 -40.35 -14.85
CA ALA A 141 6.61 -39.08 -14.28
C ALA A 141 5.82 -38.68 -13.01
N VAL A 142 4.48 -38.77 -13.06
CA VAL A 142 3.61 -38.46 -11.91
C VAL A 142 3.79 -39.50 -10.80
N THR A 143 3.85 -40.77 -11.13
CA THR A 143 4.05 -41.87 -10.16
C THR A 143 5.45 -41.75 -9.52
N GLY A 144 6.47 -41.37 -10.27
CA GLY A 144 7.84 -41.26 -9.77
C GLY A 144 8.11 -40.05 -8.88
N ARG A 145 7.27 -39.02 -8.99
CA ARG A 145 7.43 -37.75 -8.22
C ARG A 145 6.10 -37.18 -7.74
N PRO A 146 5.26 -37.93 -7.02
CA PRO A 146 3.90 -37.52 -6.66
C PRO A 146 3.88 -36.22 -5.83
N GLY A 147 4.81 -36.04 -4.89
CA GLY A 147 4.90 -34.84 -4.04
C GLY A 147 5.13 -33.56 -4.81
N THR A 148 5.82 -33.65 -5.93
CA THR A 148 6.05 -32.53 -6.84
C THR A 148 4.73 -32.05 -7.46
N PHE A 149 3.92 -33.00 -7.94
CA PHE A 149 2.62 -32.68 -8.57
C PHE A 149 1.55 -32.29 -7.54
N VAL A 150 1.58 -32.83 -6.33
CA VAL A 150 0.70 -32.41 -5.24
C VAL A 150 0.94 -30.95 -4.89
N ARG A 151 2.21 -30.55 -4.69
CA ARG A 151 2.55 -29.16 -4.42
C ARG A 151 2.15 -28.24 -5.57
N ALA A 152 2.48 -28.61 -6.81
CA ALA A 152 2.08 -27.84 -7.98
C ALA A 152 0.56 -27.65 -8.07
N SER A 153 -0.22 -28.67 -7.74
CA SER A 153 -1.69 -28.57 -7.70
C SER A 153 -2.16 -27.55 -6.66
N GLN A 154 -1.59 -27.58 -5.47
CA GLN A 154 -1.93 -26.66 -4.38
C GLN A 154 -1.58 -25.21 -4.76
N ASP A 155 -0.36 -25.00 -5.25
CA ASP A 155 0.12 -23.67 -5.66
C ASP A 155 -0.70 -23.10 -6.83
N LEU A 156 -1.09 -23.94 -7.79
CA LEU A 156 -1.94 -23.51 -8.92
C LEU A 156 -3.36 -23.13 -8.48
N ASN A 157 -3.93 -23.88 -7.54
CA ASN A 157 -5.25 -23.55 -6.97
C ASN A 157 -5.20 -22.23 -6.20
N GLU A 158 -4.18 -22.04 -5.38
CA GLU A 158 -3.99 -20.78 -4.63
C GLU A 158 -3.81 -19.60 -5.58
N ALA A 159 -2.96 -19.74 -6.60
CA ALA A 159 -2.77 -18.71 -7.62
C ALA A 159 -4.06 -18.41 -8.39
N SER A 160 -4.88 -19.43 -8.68
CA SER A 160 -6.18 -19.23 -9.34
C SER A 160 -7.14 -18.41 -8.48
N PHE A 161 -7.22 -18.68 -7.20
CA PHE A 161 -8.07 -17.92 -6.26
C PHE A 161 -7.58 -16.50 -6.04
N GLU A 162 -6.27 -16.32 -5.97
CA GLU A 162 -5.66 -15.00 -5.87
C GLU A 162 -5.96 -14.17 -7.10
N GLN A 163 -5.76 -14.73 -8.28
CA GLN A 163 -6.05 -14.04 -9.52
C GLN A 163 -7.56 -13.73 -9.66
N ALA A 164 -8.45 -14.60 -9.21
CA ALA A 164 -9.89 -14.34 -9.18
C ALA A 164 -10.21 -13.10 -8.31
N ARG A 165 -9.56 -12.94 -7.16
CA ARG A 165 -9.72 -11.75 -6.31
C ARG A 165 -9.24 -10.49 -7.00
N ILE A 166 -8.08 -10.54 -7.66
CA ILE A 166 -7.51 -9.40 -8.41
C ILE A 166 -8.42 -9.01 -9.57
N GLU A 167 -8.91 -9.98 -10.34
CA GLU A 167 -9.82 -9.70 -11.46
C GLU A 167 -11.14 -9.11 -10.99
N ARG A 168 -11.69 -9.62 -9.89
CA ARG A 168 -12.91 -9.07 -9.30
C ARG A 168 -12.69 -7.62 -8.85
N TYR A 169 -11.54 -7.32 -8.26
CA TYR A 169 -11.16 -5.95 -7.91
C TYR A 169 -11.12 -5.03 -9.14
N LEU A 170 -10.41 -5.44 -10.19
CA LEU A 170 -10.28 -4.66 -11.42
C LEU A 170 -11.62 -4.47 -12.16
N GLN A 171 -12.46 -5.51 -12.20
CA GLN A 171 -13.81 -5.43 -12.77
C GLN A 171 -14.70 -4.47 -11.98
N ALA A 172 -14.62 -4.50 -10.66
CA ALA A 172 -15.39 -3.61 -9.81
C ALA A 172 -14.97 -2.15 -9.99
N LEU A 173 -13.67 -1.86 -10.14
CA LEU A 173 -13.19 -0.50 -10.41
C LEU A 173 -13.72 0.08 -11.73
N GLN A 174 -14.09 -0.76 -12.70
CA GLN A 174 -14.67 -0.30 -13.98
C GLN A 174 -16.05 0.35 -13.81
N ARG A 175 -16.72 0.14 -12.66
CA ARG A 175 -18.00 0.79 -12.33
C ARG A 175 -17.84 2.26 -11.94
N ILE A 176 -16.62 2.71 -11.65
CA ILE A 176 -16.33 4.08 -11.22
C ILE A 176 -16.09 4.95 -12.45
N PRO A 177 -16.77 6.11 -12.58
CA PRO A 177 -16.55 7.03 -13.68
C PRO A 177 -15.10 7.56 -13.71
N ASP A 178 -14.55 7.72 -14.89
CA ASP A 178 -13.22 8.28 -15.07
C ASP A 178 -13.15 9.71 -14.50
N GLY A 179 -12.06 10.02 -13.79
CA GLY A 179 -11.84 11.33 -13.19
C GLY A 179 -12.42 11.53 -11.79
N SER A 180 -13.11 10.54 -11.22
CA SER A 180 -13.69 10.61 -9.86
C SER A 180 -12.69 10.11 -8.80
N SER A 181 -11.65 10.89 -8.52
CA SER A 181 -10.54 10.52 -7.61
C SER A 181 -10.99 10.08 -6.21
N ASP A 182 -11.92 10.84 -5.61
CA ASP A 182 -12.40 10.55 -4.24
C ASP A 182 -13.18 9.24 -4.19
N GLN A 183 -14.06 9.00 -5.18
CA GLN A 183 -14.81 7.75 -5.29
C GLN A 183 -13.88 6.57 -5.56
N LEU A 184 -12.85 6.76 -6.39
CA LEU A 184 -11.87 5.73 -6.68
C LEU A 184 -11.12 5.30 -5.40
N LEU A 185 -10.69 6.25 -4.59
CA LEU A 185 -10.01 5.97 -3.33
C LEU A 185 -10.90 5.24 -2.33
N ASP A 186 -12.15 5.70 -2.14
CA ASP A 186 -13.08 5.12 -1.18
C ASP A 186 -13.51 3.70 -1.57
N HIS A 187 -13.90 3.49 -2.83
CA HIS A 187 -14.28 2.15 -3.30
C HIS A 187 -13.07 1.22 -3.36
N SER A 188 -11.89 1.72 -3.73
CA SER A 188 -10.67 0.91 -3.73
C SER A 188 -10.34 0.39 -2.33
N LYS A 189 -10.48 1.21 -1.29
CA LYS A 189 -10.30 0.77 0.11
C LYS A 189 -11.32 -0.30 0.52
N LYS A 190 -12.59 -0.12 0.17
CA LYS A 190 -13.64 -1.12 0.46
C LYS A 190 -13.37 -2.43 -0.26
N LEU A 191 -13.07 -2.38 -1.55
CA LEU A 191 -12.74 -3.56 -2.37
C LEU A 191 -11.51 -4.30 -1.83
N ALA A 192 -10.46 -3.54 -1.46
CA ALA A 192 -9.25 -4.11 -0.90
C ALA A 192 -9.53 -4.85 0.42
N ALA A 193 -10.31 -4.26 1.31
CA ALA A 193 -10.71 -4.90 2.57
C ALA A 193 -11.57 -6.15 2.33
N THR A 194 -12.58 -6.08 1.43
CA THR A 194 -13.50 -7.19 1.13
C THR A 194 -12.79 -8.37 0.45
N LEU A 195 -11.85 -8.09 -0.44
CA LEU A 195 -11.10 -9.10 -1.21
C LEU A 195 -9.78 -9.48 -0.54
N ASN A 196 -9.46 -8.91 0.61
CA ASN A 196 -8.18 -9.08 1.32
C ASN A 196 -6.99 -8.81 0.39
N LEU A 197 -7.00 -7.63 -0.22
CA LEU A 197 -5.96 -7.14 -1.12
C LEU A 197 -5.45 -5.80 -0.61
N LYS A 198 -4.22 -5.44 -0.96
CA LYS A 198 -3.67 -4.13 -0.64
C LYS A 198 -3.37 -3.38 -1.94
N PRO A 199 -4.10 -2.31 -2.25
CA PRO A 199 -3.85 -1.54 -3.46
C PRO A 199 -2.51 -0.81 -3.38
N ASN A 200 -1.93 -0.51 -4.54
CA ASN A 200 -0.73 0.32 -4.60
C ASN A 200 -1.09 1.78 -4.31
N ASP A 201 -0.72 2.24 -3.12
CA ASP A 201 -1.02 3.60 -2.64
C ASP A 201 -0.41 4.71 -3.51
N ASP A 202 0.68 4.43 -4.22
CA ASP A 202 1.32 5.41 -5.11
C ASP A 202 0.46 5.75 -6.32
N CYS A 203 -0.43 4.87 -6.73
CA CYS A 203 -1.40 5.17 -7.79
C CYS A 203 -2.35 6.31 -7.40
N PHE A 204 -2.70 6.44 -6.13
CA PHE A 204 -3.61 7.50 -5.65
C PHE A 204 -2.92 8.87 -5.50
N LYS A 205 -1.60 8.91 -5.52
CA LYS A 205 -0.82 10.15 -5.51
C LYS A 205 -0.68 10.78 -6.92
N LYS A 206 -1.00 10.02 -7.97
CA LYS A 206 -0.95 10.50 -9.36
C LYS A 206 -2.11 11.43 -9.68
N ALA A 207 -2.01 12.15 -10.81
CA ALA A 207 -3.10 12.98 -11.30
C ALA A 207 -4.36 12.11 -11.56
N ALA A 208 -5.55 12.68 -11.33
CA ALA A 208 -6.82 11.93 -11.32
C ALA A 208 -7.07 11.12 -12.59
N ASP A 209 -6.68 11.63 -13.74
CA ASP A 209 -6.76 10.97 -15.05
C ASP A 209 -5.81 9.76 -15.18
N GLN A 210 -4.74 9.71 -14.40
CA GLN A 210 -3.73 8.65 -14.44
C GLN A 210 -3.93 7.58 -13.37
N GLN A 211 -4.73 7.84 -12.32
CA GLN A 211 -4.91 6.93 -11.20
C GLN A 211 -5.51 5.59 -11.63
N MET A 212 -6.59 5.62 -12.42
CA MET A 212 -7.25 4.41 -12.93
C MET A 212 -6.32 3.61 -13.84
N ALA A 213 -5.58 4.29 -14.73
CA ALA A 213 -4.61 3.64 -15.60
C ALA A 213 -3.48 2.97 -14.80
N CYS A 214 -2.99 3.63 -13.74
CA CYS A 214 -2.00 3.07 -12.83
C CYS A 214 -2.49 1.79 -12.14
N LEU A 215 -3.72 1.79 -11.61
CA LEU A 215 -4.31 0.62 -10.96
C LEU A 215 -4.58 -0.55 -11.93
N ARG A 216 -4.74 -0.26 -13.22
CA ARG A 216 -4.95 -1.27 -14.28
C ARG A 216 -3.64 -1.70 -14.95
N GLN A 217 -2.52 -1.06 -14.68
CA GLN A 217 -1.25 -1.39 -15.33
C GLN A 217 -0.81 -2.80 -14.96
N THR A 218 -0.81 -3.68 -15.94
CA THR A 218 -0.41 -5.08 -15.83
C THR A 218 1.06 -5.32 -16.17
N GLY A 219 1.88 -4.29 -16.22
CA GLY A 219 3.29 -4.38 -16.60
C GLY A 219 4.24 -4.30 -15.42
N GLY A 220 4.69 -5.43 -14.87
CA GLY A 220 5.88 -5.54 -14.03
C GLY A 220 5.84 -4.92 -12.64
N GLN A 221 4.88 -4.07 -12.34
CA GLN A 221 4.70 -3.47 -11.00
C GLN A 221 3.46 -4.04 -10.33
N LEU A 222 3.59 -4.35 -9.08
CA LEU A 222 2.52 -4.85 -8.23
C LEU A 222 1.39 -3.84 -8.13
N LEU A 223 0.27 -4.18 -8.74
CA LEU A 223 -0.96 -3.41 -8.62
C LEU A 223 -1.58 -3.56 -7.24
N LEU A 224 -1.46 -4.75 -6.69
CA LEU A 224 -2.08 -5.16 -5.43
C LEU A 224 -1.04 -5.94 -4.62
N ASP A 225 -1.06 -5.71 -3.32
CA ASP A 225 -0.21 -6.39 -2.36
C ASP A 225 -1.14 -6.98 -1.28
N ASP A 226 -0.96 -8.25 -0.96
CA ASP A 226 -1.71 -8.96 0.09
C ASP A 226 -1.18 -8.68 1.51
N GLY A 227 -0.20 -7.79 1.64
CA GLY A 227 0.50 -7.51 2.89
C GLY A 227 1.68 -8.43 3.16
N HIS A 228 1.96 -9.39 2.27
CA HIS A 228 3.09 -10.33 2.36
C HIS A 228 4.19 -10.05 1.32
N GLY A 229 4.12 -8.92 0.63
CA GLY A 229 5.06 -8.48 -0.40
C GLY A 229 4.50 -8.63 -1.80
N GLN A 230 4.80 -9.70 -2.48
CA GLN A 230 4.24 -9.99 -3.81
C GLN A 230 3.17 -11.06 -3.71
N THR A 231 2.05 -10.85 -4.41
CA THR A 231 1.04 -11.90 -4.56
C THR A 231 1.61 -13.06 -5.39
N LEU A 232 1.16 -14.27 -5.13
CA LEU A 232 1.59 -15.45 -5.88
C LEU A 232 1.27 -15.30 -7.38
N ALA A 233 0.07 -14.83 -7.72
CA ALA A 233 -0.33 -14.59 -9.10
C ALA A 233 0.50 -13.49 -9.76
N ALA A 234 0.76 -12.37 -9.08
CA ALA A 234 1.60 -11.28 -9.59
C ALA A 234 3.05 -11.74 -9.80
N ALA A 235 3.59 -12.55 -8.88
CA ALA A 235 4.93 -13.11 -9.02
C ALA A 235 5.03 -14.11 -10.17
N LEU A 236 4.00 -14.91 -10.43
CA LEU A 236 3.92 -15.80 -11.58
C LEU A 236 3.81 -15.03 -12.93
N VAL A 237 3.19 -13.85 -12.88
CA VAL A 237 2.98 -12.98 -14.06
C VAL A 237 4.20 -12.12 -14.36
N SER A 238 4.92 -11.62 -13.34
CA SER A 238 6.08 -10.75 -13.57
C SER A 238 7.26 -11.49 -14.20
N GLY A 239 7.69 -11.03 -15.38
CA GLY A 239 8.73 -11.67 -16.20
C GLY A 239 10.12 -11.77 -15.55
N ASP A 240 10.42 -10.92 -14.58
CA ASP A 240 11.72 -10.85 -13.91
C ASP A 240 11.92 -11.93 -12.84
N SER A 241 10.86 -12.60 -12.42
CA SER A 241 10.94 -13.69 -11.44
C SER A 241 11.87 -14.83 -11.87
N ALA A 242 11.96 -15.12 -13.17
CA ALA A 242 12.84 -16.17 -13.68
C ALA A 242 14.34 -15.79 -13.56
N ASN A 243 14.68 -14.53 -13.75
CA ASN A 243 16.06 -14.01 -13.60
C ASN A 243 16.41 -13.82 -12.13
N LEU A 244 15.49 -13.32 -11.33
CA LEU A 244 15.64 -13.18 -9.87
C LEU A 244 15.80 -14.56 -9.20
N ILE A 245 15.03 -15.55 -9.64
CA ILE A 245 15.06 -16.92 -9.13
C ILE A 245 16.33 -17.62 -9.57
N GLY A 246 16.83 -17.38 -10.79
CA GLY A 246 18.12 -17.87 -11.25
C GLY A 246 19.29 -17.32 -10.42
N ALA A 247 19.25 -16.04 -10.10
CA ALA A 247 20.23 -15.38 -9.26
C ALA A 247 20.20 -15.86 -7.79
N VAL A 248 19.00 -16.01 -7.21
CA VAL A 248 18.83 -16.49 -5.83
C VAL A 248 19.12 -17.99 -5.69
N ALA A 249 18.76 -18.81 -6.68
CA ALA A 249 19.04 -20.23 -6.68
C ALA A 249 20.53 -20.58 -6.74
N GLY A 250 21.34 -19.67 -7.28
CA GLY A 250 22.79 -19.82 -7.35
C GLY A 250 23.56 -19.35 -6.09
N THR A 251 22.90 -18.79 -5.09
CA THR A 251 23.57 -18.28 -3.88
C THR A 251 23.66 -19.33 -2.77
N PRO A 252 24.75 -19.37 -1.97
CA PRO A 252 24.89 -20.28 -0.83
C PRO A 252 23.80 -20.10 0.25
N MET A 253 23.10 -18.97 0.28
CA MET A 253 22.02 -18.69 1.24
C MET A 253 20.75 -19.52 0.99
N ALA A 254 20.56 -20.06 -0.20
CA ALA A 254 19.43 -20.94 -0.49
C ALA A 254 19.52 -22.30 0.25
N ASN A 255 20.70 -22.64 0.75
CA ASN A 255 20.97 -23.91 1.45
C ASN A 255 21.10 -23.75 2.98
N ALA A 256 21.13 -22.52 3.49
CA ALA A 256 21.19 -22.26 4.92
C ALA A 256 19.75 -22.12 5.46
N GLY A 257 19.30 -23.05 6.28
CA GLY A 257 17.96 -23.13 6.90
C GLY A 257 17.66 -22.01 7.90
N GLY A 258 17.96 -20.76 7.53
CA GLY A 258 17.72 -19.55 8.31
C GLY A 258 16.75 -18.60 7.58
N ALA A 259 15.58 -19.06 7.21
CA ALA A 259 14.60 -18.31 6.44
C ALA A 259 13.73 -17.38 7.30
N GLY A 260 14.35 -16.34 7.86
CA GLY A 260 13.61 -15.29 8.56
C GLY A 260 13.19 -14.09 7.71
N MET A 261 13.49 -14.03 6.41
CA MET A 261 13.38 -12.80 5.60
C MET A 261 12.58 -12.90 4.29
N TYR A 262 12.04 -14.05 3.95
CA TYR A 262 11.14 -14.17 2.80
C TYR A 262 9.74 -14.51 3.29
N SER A 263 8.73 -13.80 2.76
CA SER A 263 7.35 -14.19 3.01
C SER A 263 7.13 -15.63 2.54
N ALA A 264 6.22 -16.35 3.16
CA ALA A 264 5.87 -17.72 2.76
C ALA A 264 5.54 -17.81 1.26
N TYR A 265 4.95 -16.75 0.71
CA TYR A 265 4.59 -16.62 -0.70
C TYR A 265 5.79 -16.58 -1.66
N VAL A 266 6.83 -15.82 -1.34
CA VAL A 266 8.05 -15.80 -2.16
C VAL A 266 8.72 -17.19 -2.14
N GLY A 267 8.72 -17.86 -1.01
CA GLY A 267 9.15 -19.25 -0.90
C GLY A 267 8.36 -20.18 -1.82
N THR A 268 7.03 -20.05 -1.81
CA THR A 268 6.12 -20.87 -2.62
C THR A 268 6.32 -20.63 -4.13
N VAL A 269 6.50 -19.37 -4.54
CA VAL A 269 6.81 -19.03 -5.95
C VAL A 269 8.15 -19.61 -6.38
N ILE A 270 9.18 -19.50 -5.56
CA ILE A 270 10.50 -20.09 -5.82
C ILE A 270 10.38 -21.61 -5.93
N ASP A 271 9.61 -22.24 -5.06
CA ASP A 271 9.36 -23.68 -5.09
C ASP A 271 8.54 -24.08 -6.32
N LEU A 272 7.52 -23.30 -6.72
CA LEU A 272 6.74 -23.56 -7.94
C LEU A 272 7.61 -23.49 -9.19
N VAL A 273 8.48 -22.48 -9.31
CA VAL A 273 9.39 -22.37 -10.46
C VAL A 273 10.45 -23.45 -10.45
N ARG A 274 11.02 -23.80 -9.29
CA ARG A 274 11.93 -24.96 -9.15
C ARG A 274 11.26 -26.25 -9.54
N LEU A 275 10.01 -26.43 -9.10
CA LEU A 275 9.16 -27.57 -9.41
C LEU A 275 8.94 -27.66 -10.93
N MET A 276 8.53 -26.57 -11.56
CA MET A 276 8.27 -26.50 -12.99
C MET A 276 9.53 -26.75 -13.82
N SER A 277 10.68 -26.21 -13.39
CA SER A 277 11.96 -26.52 -14.03
C SER A 277 12.44 -27.96 -13.78
N GLY A 278 12.09 -28.52 -12.60
CA GLY A 278 12.44 -29.90 -12.25
C GLY A 278 11.54 -30.97 -12.89
N ILE A 279 10.34 -30.60 -13.36
CA ILE A 279 9.43 -31.49 -14.08
C ILE A 279 9.84 -31.58 -15.57
N HIS A 280 10.78 -30.76 -16.01
CA HIS A 280 11.27 -30.85 -17.40
C HIS A 280 11.87 -32.23 -17.65
N THR A 281 11.23 -33.00 -18.52
CA THR A 281 11.78 -34.25 -19.04
C THR A 281 12.26 -34.02 -20.46
N ALA A 282 13.15 -34.90 -20.97
CA ALA A 282 13.56 -34.84 -22.37
C ALA A 282 12.38 -34.94 -23.37
N HIS A 283 11.20 -35.36 -22.88
CA HIS A 283 10.02 -35.60 -23.71
C HIS A 283 8.92 -34.56 -23.53
N PHE A 284 8.81 -33.93 -22.33
CA PHE A 284 7.71 -33.02 -22.00
C PHE A 284 8.19 -31.74 -21.35
N GLN A 285 7.55 -30.64 -21.71
CA GLN A 285 7.57 -29.37 -21.00
C GLN A 285 6.19 -29.16 -20.39
N TYR A 286 6.11 -29.08 -19.07
CA TYR A 286 4.85 -28.87 -18.38
C TYR A 286 4.56 -27.36 -18.32
N ILE A 287 3.39 -26.96 -18.83
CA ILE A 287 2.91 -25.58 -18.81
C ILE A 287 1.82 -25.48 -17.76
N PRO A 288 2.05 -24.75 -16.65
CA PRO A 288 1.00 -24.50 -15.68
C PRO A 288 -0.09 -23.65 -16.31
N ALA A 289 -1.34 -23.96 -16.02
CA ALA A 289 -2.49 -23.15 -16.38
C ALA A 289 -3.18 -22.66 -15.12
N ILE A 290 -3.39 -21.36 -15.02
CA ILE A 290 -4.30 -20.79 -14.02
C ILE A 290 -5.71 -21.00 -14.56
N ALA A 291 -6.57 -21.64 -13.76
CA ALA A 291 -7.94 -21.89 -14.13
C ALA A 291 -8.86 -20.84 -13.52
N PHE A 292 -9.66 -20.20 -14.39
CA PHE A 292 -10.71 -19.27 -13.98
C PHE A 292 -12.04 -19.98 -14.10
N PRO A 293 -12.71 -20.25 -12.96
CA PRO A 293 -14.05 -20.75 -13.00
C PRO A 293 -14.99 -19.66 -13.53
N ASP A 294 -15.61 -19.90 -14.66
CA ASP A 294 -16.61 -19.04 -15.26
C ASP A 294 -17.86 -19.88 -15.57
N ASP A 295 -18.98 -19.52 -14.97
CA ASP A 295 -20.29 -20.18 -14.96
C ASP A 295 -20.28 -21.72 -15.10
N GLU A 296 -19.99 -22.27 -16.28
CA GLU A 296 -20.00 -23.70 -16.54
C GLU A 296 -18.61 -24.28 -16.90
N SER A 297 -17.60 -23.41 -17.12
CA SER A 297 -16.30 -23.83 -17.64
C SER A 297 -15.12 -23.31 -16.83
N LEU A 298 -13.99 -24.00 -16.96
CA LEU A 298 -12.69 -23.52 -16.54
C LEU A 298 -12.02 -22.86 -17.74
N ASN A 299 -11.92 -21.54 -17.72
CA ASN A 299 -11.14 -20.78 -18.68
C ASN A 299 -9.67 -20.81 -18.27
N LEU A 300 -8.82 -21.34 -19.12
CA LEU A 300 -7.41 -21.51 -18.80
C LEU A 300 -6.60 -20.33 -19.32
N ARG A 301 -5.68 -19.84 -18.49
CA ARG A 301 -4.64 -18.92 -18.90
C ARG A 301 -3.26 -19.54 -18.75
N LEU A 302 -2.45 -19.43 -19.79
CA LEU A 302 -1.15 -20.06 -19.90
C LEU A 302 -0.04 -19.01 -19.74
N ASN A 303 1.07 -19.40 -19.15
CA ASN A 303 2.27 -18.57 -19.01
C ASN A 303 3.18 -18.61 -20.27
N THR A 304 3.03 -19.59 -21.14
CA THR A 304 3.88 -19.80 -22.31
C THR A 304 3.05 -20.40 -23.42
N ALA A 305 3.33 -20.01 -24.64
CA ALA A 305 2.69 -20.61 -25.81
C ALA A 305 3.06 -22.10 -25.92
N PRO A 306 2.07 -23.01 -26.09
CA PRO A 306 2.35 -24.41 -26.20
C PRO A 306 3.14 -24.72 -27.49
N SER A 307 4.19 -25.54 -27.36
CA SER A 307 4.95 -26.12 -28.48
C SER A 307 4.73 -27.60 -28.53
N PHE A 308 4.39 -28.12 -29.69
CA PHE A 308 4.15 -29.53 -29.89
C PHE A 308 5.34 -30.25 -30.55
N HIS A 309 6.48 -29.55 -30.70
CA HIS A 309 7.76 -30.13 -31.06
C HIS A 309 8.45 -30.79 -29.83
N SER A 310 9.67 -31.15 -29.90
CA SER A 310 10.38 -31.78 -28.79
C SER A 310 11.14 -30.75 -27.97
N PRO A 311 10.94 -30.66 -26.64
CA PRO A 311 9.94 -31.37 -25.85
C PRO A 311 8.51 -30.88 -26.10
N LYS A 312 7.53 -31.78 -25.96
CA LYS A 312 6.11 -31.46 -26.19
C LYS A 312 5.53 -30.75 -24.97
N SER A 313 4.76 -29.72 -25.19
CA SER A 313 4.08 -29.01 -24.12
C SER A 313 2.88 -29.79 -23.60
N VAL A 314 2.79 -29.94 -22.29
CA VAL A 314 1.67 -30.53 -21.57
C VAL A 314 1.07 -29.44 -20.67
N ILE A 315 -0.17 -29.05 -20.91
CA ILE A 315 -0.88 -28.10 -20.07
C ILE A 315 -1.32 -28.82 -18.81
N VAL A 316 -1.00 -28.23 -17.66
CA VAL A 316 -1.33 -28.78 -16.35
C VAL A 316 -2.35 -27.87 -15.67
N VAL A 317 -3.50 -28.44 -15.30
CA VAL A 317 -4.61 -27.76 -14.65
C VAL A 317 -4.88 -28.43 -13.31
N ALA A 318 -4.93 -27.64 -12.25
CA ALA A 318 -5.34 -28.12 -10.95
C ALA A 318 -6.87 -28.06 -10.81
N LEU A 319 -7.47 -29.12 -10.30
CA LEU A 319 -8.84 -29.10 -9.81
C LEU A 319 -8.86 -28.79 -8.30
N PRO A 320 -10.01 -28.37 -7.75
CA PRO A 320 -10.13 -28.14 -6.32
C PRO A 320 -9.62 -29.33 -5.49
N ALA A 321 -9.05 -29.04 -4.32
CA ALA A 321 -8.53 -30.07 -3.43
C ALA A 321 -9.62 -31.06 -3.00
N ILE A 322 -9.24 -32.33 -2.81
CA ILE A 322 -10.16 -33.39 -2.35
C ILE A 322 -10.08 -33.43 -0.82
N GLN A 323 -11.07 -32.83 -0.19
CA GLN A 323 -11.17 -32.72 1.28
C GLN A 323 -12.59 -32.44 1.71
N SER A 324 -12.86 -32.62 3.02
CA SER A 324 -14.15 -32.22 3.58
C SER A 324 -14.38 -30.70 3.42
N SER A 325 -15.62 -30.33 3.15
CA SER A 325 -16.01 -28.93 3.03
C SER A 325 -15.91 -28.22 4.38
N VAL A 326 -15.39 -27.01 4.36
CA VAL A 326 -15.40 -26.12 5.50
C VAL A 326 -16.14 -24.86 5.08
N ALA A 327 -17.20 -24.50 5.81
CA ALA A 327 -17.96 -23.29 5.54
C ALA A 327 -17.06 -22.05 5.61
N PRO A 328 -17.32 -21.00 4.80
CA PRO A 328 -16.51 -19.81 4.79
C PRO A 328 -16.58 -19.08 6.15
N PRO A 329 -15.47 -18.60 6.70
CA PRO A 329 -15.42 -17.90 7.99
C PRO A 329 -15.98 -16.48 7.88
N LEU A 330 -17.30 -16.35 7.78
CA LEU A 330 -17.99 -15.07 7.69
C LEU A 330 -18.11 -14.43 9.07
N ARG A 331 -17.68 -13.17 9.20
CA ARG A 331 -17.80 -12.37 10.43
C ARG A 331 -18.40 -11.01 10.10
N LEU A 332 -19.14 -10.43 11.04
CA LEU A 332 -19.51 -9.02 10.92
C LEU A 332 -18.26 -8.15 11.06
N GLN A 333 -18.10 -7.16 10.20
CA GLN A 333 -17.02 -6.18 10.30
C GLN A 333 -17.12 -5.41 11.63
N ASP A 334 -18.35 -5.06 12.02
CA ASP A 334 -18.68 -4.49 13.32
C ASP A 334 -19.88 -5.23 13.92
N PRO A 335 -19.71 -6.04 14.99
CA PRO A 335 -20.81 -6.76 15.63
C PRO A 335 -21.86 -5.83 16.29
N SER A 336 -21.49 -4.58 16.56
CA SER A 336 -22.41 -3.58 17.13
C SER A 336 -23.27 -2.88 16.09
N HIS A 337 -22.89 -2.98 14.81
CA HIS A 337 -23.59 -2.34 13.71
C HIS A 337 -24.97 -2.98 13.47
N VAL A 338 -26.00 -2.15 13.51
CA VAL A 338 -27.38 -2.56 13.19
C VAL A 338 -27.68 -2.12 11.75
N SER A 339 -28.08 -3.04 10.88
CA SER A 339 -28.44 -2.72 9.50
C SER A 339 -29.92 -2.40 9.36
N CYS A 340 -30.25 -1.44 8.48
CA CYS A 340 -31.66 -1.05 8.23
C CYS A 340 -32.25 -1.91 7.11
N LEU A 341 -33.31 -2.66 7.41
CA LEU A 341 -34.06 -3.46 6.42
C LEU A 341 -34.86 -2.62 5.42
N LEU A 342 -35.14 -1.36 5.76
CA LEU A 342 -35.93 -0.44 4.92
C LEU A 342 -35.05 0.33 3.92
N GLN A 343 -33.73 0.19 4.02
CA GLN A 343 -32.80 0.84 3.11
C GLN A 343 -32.82 0.12 1.75
N PRO A 344 -33.08 0.84 0.65
CA PRO A 344 -32.89 0.29 -0.69
C PRO A 344 -31.45 -0.18 -0.86
N LYS A 345 -31.25 -1.40 -1.32
CA LYS A 345 -29.91 -2.02 -1.45
C LYS A 345 -29.16 -2.05 -0.11
N MET A 346 -29.80 -2.53 0.96
CA MET A 346 -29.14 -2.76 2.23
C MET A 346 -27.88 -3.62 2.01
N VAL A 347 -26.77 -3.18 2.56
CA VAL A 347 -25.48 -3.90 2.52
C VAL A 347 -25.16 -4.45 3.90
N LEU A 348 -24.87 -5.74 3.98
CA LEU A 348 -24.35 -6.38 5.18
C LEU A 348 -22.82 -6.41 5.07
N PRO A 349 -22.09 -5.58 5.83
CA PRO A 349 -20.62 -5.55 5.78
C PRO A 349 -20.07 -6.79 6.51
N LEU A 350 -19.50 -7.73 5.73
CA LEU A 350 -18.91 -8.96 6.24
C LEU A 350 -17.43 -9.03 5.87
N GLU A 351 -16.64 -9.59 6.76
CA GLU A 351 -15.22 -9.86 6.57
C GLU A 351 -14.88 -11.35 6.74
N GLY A 352 -13.66 -11.73 6.40
CA GLY A 352 -13.10 -13.06 6.63
C GLY A 352 -13.35 -14.07 5.51
N ALA A 353 -14.06 -13.73 4.44
CA ALA A 353 -14.35 -14.65 3.35
C ALA A 353 -14.17 -14.04 1.94
N PRO A 354 -12.94 -13.68 1.54
CA PRO A 354 -12.70 -13.05 0.22
C PRO A 354 -13.20 -13.89 -0.96
N LEU A 355 -13.19 -15.22 -0.85
CA LEU A 355 -13.65 -16.12 -1.90
C LEU A 355 -15.17 -16.07 -2.12
N VAL A 356 -15.96 -15.70 -1.11
CA VAL A 356 -17.41 -15.46 -1.29
C VAL A 356 -17.69 -14.33 -2.27
N TYR A 357 -16.79 -13.34 -2.32
CA TYR A 357 -16.91 -12.18 -3.21
C TYR A 357 -16.22 -12.36 -4.56
N ALA A 358 -15.21 -13.23 -4.62
CA ALA A 358 -14.39 -13.43 -5.81
C ALA A 358 -14.80 -14.61 -6.68
N THR A 359 -15.57 -15.57 -6.12
CA THR A 359 -15.96 -16.82 -6.80
C THR A 359 -17.46 -17.06 -6.69
N SER A 360 -17.95 -18.07 -7.39
CA SER A 360 -19.34 -18.54 -7.30
C SER A 360 -19.54 -19.68 -6.28
N PHE A 361 -18.57 -19.92 -5.40
CA PHE A 361 -18.65 -21.01 -4.41
C PHE A 361 -19.79 -20.85 -3.41
N ALA A 362 -20.08 -19.58 -3.02
CA ALA A 362 -21.22 -19.27 -2.20
C ALA A 362 -22.38 -18.88 -3.12
N HIS A 363 -23.46 -19.63 -3.03
CA HIS A 363 -24.67 -19.39 -3.83
C HIS A 363 -25.94 -19.57 -3.01
N ASP A 364 -27.08 -19.21 -3.56
CA ASP A 364 -28.38 -19.24 -2.87
C ASP A 364 -28.35 -18.53 -1.51
N LEU A 365 -27.55 -17.43 -1.45
CA LEU A 365 -27.40 -16.66 -0.23
C LEU A 365 -28.71 -15.94 0.12
N HIS A 366 -29.13 -16.08 1.37
CA HIS A 366 -30.31 -15.39 1.89
C HIS A 366 -30.16 -15.07 3.38
N LEU A 367 -30.87 -14.04 3.80
CA LEU A 367 -30.99 -13.64 5.19
C LEU A 367 -32.30 -14.20 5.73
N HIS A 368 -32.23 -15.20 6.60
CA HIS A 368 -33.38 -15.74 7.31
C HIS A 368 -33.71 -14.87 8.51
N LEU A 369 -34.92 -14.27 8.51
CA LEU A 369 -35.37 -13.44 9.63
C LEU A 369 -35.83 -14.31 10.78
N ASN A 370 -35.23 -14.11 11.96
CA ASN A 370 -35.47 -14.94 13.14
C ASN A 370 -36.83 -14.59 13.82
N ASN A 371 -37.27 -15.48 14.68
CA ASN A 371 -38.50 -15.32 15.53
C ASN A 371 -39.79 -15.05 14.75
N GLY A 372 -39.90 -15.57 13.54
CA GLY A 372 -41.10 -15.38 12.71
C GLY A 372 -41.28 -13.97 12.14
N ALA A 373 -40.21 -13.14 12.21
CA ALA A 373 -40.27 -11.83 11.59
C ALA A 373 -40.34 -11.96 10.07
N THR A 374 -41.04 -11.03 9.44
CA THR A 374 -41.17 -10.98 7.98
C THR A 374 -40.95 -9.57 7.45
N LEU A 375 -40.47 -9.52 6.22
CA LEU A 375 -40.42 -8.28 5.42
C LEU A 375 -41.24 -8.53 4.15
N ASN A 376 -42.29 -7.77 3.93
CA ASN A 376 -43.23 -7.98 2.81
C ASN A 376 -43.77 -9.43 2.73
N GLY A 377 -44.03 -10.06 3.90
CA GLY A 377 -44.53 -11.42 4.00
C GLY A 377 -43.50 -12.53 3.76
N LYS A 378 -42.19 -12.20 3.61
CA LYS A 378 -41.10 -13.16 3.42
C LYS A 378 -40.24 -13.24 4.66
N THR A 379 -39.88 -14.47 5.03
CA THR A 379 -38.89 -14.78 6.09
C THR A 379 -37.45 -14.85 5.56
N ASP A 380 -37.30 -15.21 4.27
CA ASP A 380 -36.05 -15.43 3.62
C ASP A 380 -35.81 -14.34 2.55
N LEU A 381 -34.81 -13.52 2.76
CA LEU A 381 -34.49 -12.39 1.92
C LEU A 381 -33.24 -12.69 1.09
N PRO A 382 -33.34 -12.70 -0.26
CA PRO A 382 -32.21 -13.08 -1.10
C PRO A 382 -31.08 -12.04 -1.01
N LEU A 383 -29.86 -12.53 -0.92
CA LEU A 383 -28.64 -11.74 -0.87
C LEU A 383 -27.73 -12.04 -2.05
N MET A 384 -26.98 -11.05 -2.47
CA MET A 384 -25.93 -11.18 -3.49
C MET A 384 -24.61 -10.66 -2.96
N ALA A 385 -23.54 -11.41 -3.16
CA ALA A 385 -22.20 -10.95 -2.81
C ALA A 385 -21.75 -9.86 -3.80
N ASP A 386 -21.45 -8.66 -3.31
CA ASP A 386 -20.93 -7.57 -4.12
C ASP A 386 -19.71 -6.94 -3.46
N ALA A 387 -18.53 -7.24 -4.02
CA ALA A 387 -17.27 -6.69 -3.55
C ALA A 387 -17.20 -5.16 -3.67
N PHE A 388 -17.86 -4.58 -4.66
CA PHE A 388 -17.89 -3.12 -4.87
C PHE A 388 -18.62 -2.40 -3.75
N GLU A 389 -19.73 -2.97 -3.30
CA GLU A 389 -20.48 -2.46 -2.15
C GLU A 389 -19.82 -2.84 -0.80
N GLY A 390 -18.90 -3.79 -0.81
CA GLY A 390 -18.14 -4.22 0.38
C GLY A 390 -18.91 -5.17 1.30
N GLY A 391 -19.89 -5.91 0.77
CA GLY A 391 -20.71 -6.78 1.58
C GLY A 391 -21.71 -7.62 0.79
N LEU A 392 -22.64 -8.24 1.52
CA LEU A 392 -23.80 -8.89 0.92
C LEU A 392 -24.94 -7.88 0.75
N VAL A 393 -25.39 -7.72 -0.47
CA VAL A 393 -26.41 -6.75 -0.84
C VAL A 393 -27.78 -7.44 -0.88
N LEU A 394 -28.76 -6.86 -0.20
CA LEU A 394 -30.14 -7.31 -0.31
C LEU A 394 -30.67 -7.05 -1.72
N THR A 395 -31.01 -8.11 -2.44
CA THR A 395 -31.59 -8.00 -3.77
C THR A 395 -33.12 -7.86 -3.64
N GLU A 396 -33.70 -6.94 -4.44
CA GLU A 396 -35.17 -6.77 -4.43
C GLU A 396 -35.90 -8.08 -4.70
N VAL A 397 -36.96 -8.30 -3.94
CA VAL A 397 -37.83 -9.48 -4.02
C VAL A 397 -38.66 -9.54 -5.33
N ARG A 398 -38.35 -8.75 -6.32
CA ARG A 398 -38.92 -8.83 -7.67
C ARG A 398 -38.11 -9.81 -8.50
N GLY A 399 -38.73 -10.90 -8.91
CA GLY A 399 -38.20 -11.97 -9.73
C GLY A 399 -37.59 -11.50 -11.06
N ARG A 400 -36.39 -10.94 -10.95
CA ARG A 400 -35.49 -10.72 -12.08
C ARG A 400 -34.39 -11.75 -11.96
N LYS A 401 -34.38 -12.71 -12.87
CA LYS A 401 -33.24 -13.56 -13.11
C LYS A 401 -31.98 -12.69 -13.17
N PRO A 402 -30.88 -13.03 -12.50
CA PRO A 402 -29.61 -12.34 -12.70
C PRO A 402 -29.30 -12.32 -14.20
N LEU A 403 -29.05 -11.15 -14.73
CA LEU A 403 -28.52 -11.04 -16.09
C LEU A 403 -27.16 -11.74 -16.09
N PRO A 404 -26.93 -12.74 -16.96
CA PRO A 404 -25.61 -13.30 -17.13
C PRO A 404 -24.68 -12.13 -17.53
N VAL A 405 -23.56 -12.01 -16.83
CA VAL A 405 -22.49 -11.08 -17.21
C VAL A 405 -21.95 -11.59 -18.52
N ALA A 406 -22.38 -10.98 -19.63
CA ALA A 406 -21.89 -11.32 -20.94
C ALA A 406 -20.38 -11.05 -20.96
N ALA A 407 -19.61 -12.09 -21.22
CA ALA A 407 -18.23 -11.97 -21.61
C ALA A 407 -18.12 -11.03 -22.83
N PRO A 408 -17.10 -10.17 -22.91
CA PRO A 408 -16.91 -9.36 -24.10
C PRO A 408 -16.60 -10.26 -25.28
N GLU A 409 -17.59 -10.51 -26.13
CA GLU A 409 -17.38 -11.07 -27.46
C GLU A 409 -16.49 -10.09 -28.24
N VAL A 410 -15.31 -10.53 -28.55
CA VAL A 410 -14.46 -9.90 -29.56
C VAL A 410 -15.17 -10.10 -30.91
N ARG A 411 -15.95 -9.11 -31.32
CA ARG A 411 -16.48 -9.05 -32.68
C ARG A 411 -15.49 -8.27 -33.53
N ASP A 412 -15.03 -8.92 -34.56
CA ASP A 412 -14.33 -8.29 -35.68
C ASP A 412 -15.20 -7.11 -36.18
N ALA A 413 -14.61 -5.92 -36.22
CA ALA A 413 -15.28 -4.70 -36.59
C ALA A 413 -15.49 -4.68 -38.14
N ASP A 414 -16.73 -4.83 -38.58
CA ASP A 414 -17.19 -4.44 -39.91
C ASP A 414 -17.49 -2.92 -39.89
N PRO A 415 -16.84 -2.10 -40.74
CA PRO A 415 -16.90 -0.64 -40.63
C PRO A 415 -18.17 0.00 -41.25
N SER A 416 -19.24 -0.72 -41.50
CA SER A 416 -20.42 -0.21 -42.21
C SER A 416 -21.74 -0.29 -41.47
N ARG A 417 -21.77 -0.25 -40.12
CA ARG A 417 -23.04 -0.20 -39.39
C ARG A 417 -23.16 1.03 -38.47
N GLU A 418 -24.29 1.66 -38.66
CA GLU A 418 -24.86 2.82 -37.98
C GLU A 418 -24.60 2.89 -36.45
N LYS A 419 -24.32 4.10 -36.01
CA LYS A 419 -24.13 4.53 -34.64
C LYS A 419 -25.27 4.06 -33.72
N PRO A 420 -25.03 3.30 -32.64
CA PRO A 420 -26.03 2.95 -31.66
C PRO A 420 -26.48 4.19 -30.90
N ALA A 421 -27.78 4.24 -30.57
CA ALA A 421 -28.37 5.23 -29.70
C ALA A 421 -27.70 5.19 -28.29
N PRO A 422 -27.59 6.35 -27.60
CA PRO A 422 -27.03 6.39 -26.27
C PRO A 422 -27.83 5.51 -25.30
N PRO A 423 -27.16 4.84 -24.33
CA PRO A 423 -27.87 4.07 -23.32
C PRO A 423 -28.76 4.99 -22.48
N PRO A 424 -29.93 4.51 -22.05
CA PRO A 424 -30.81 5.31 -21.19
C PRO A 424 -30.14 5.60 -19.84
N ASP A 425 -30.30 6.83 -19.38
CA ASP A 425 -29.81 7.31 -18.08
C ASP A 425 -30.18 6.36 -16.94
N PRO A 426 -29.23 6.03 -16.03
CA PRO A 426 -29.51 5.11 -14.92
C PRO A 426 -30.35 5.71 -13.78
N GLU A 427 -30.82 6.94 -13.89
CA GLU A 427 -31.51 7.64 -12.77
C GLU A 427 -33.03 7.64 -12.82
N SER A 428 -33.70 6.86 -13.66
CA SER A 428 -35.18 6.79 -13.69
C SER A 428 -35.70 5.42 -13.27
N GLY A 429 -35.20 4.86 -12.19
CA GLY A 429 -35.82 3.79 -11.45
C GLY A 429 -36.44 4.34 -10.15
N ALA A 430 -37.67 4.88 -10.18
CA ALA A 430 -38.38 5.17 -8.96
C ALA A 430 -38.52 3.86 -8.14
N THR A 431 -37.62 3.66 -7.19
CA THR A 431 -37.72 2.62 -6.18
C THR A 431 -38.95 2.93 -5.33
N THR A 432 -39.99 2.14 -5.46
CA THR A 432 -41.14 2.20 -4.54
C THR A 432 -40.60 2.04 -3.12
N PRO A 433 -40.89 2.96 -2.21
CA PRO A 433 -40.42 2.85 -0.84
C PRO A 433 -40.98 1.57 -0.21
N VAL A 434 -40.09 0.80 0.44
CA VAL A 434 -40.50 -0.34 1.27
C VAL A 434 -41.29 0.26 2.44
N ILE A 435 -42.62 0.05 2.47
CA ILE A 435 -43.48 0.52 3.56
C ILE A 435 -43.32 -0.47 4.71
N ALA A 436 -42.92 0.01 5.87
CA ALA A 436 -42.78 -0.81 7.06
C ALA A 436 -44.14 -1.34 7.51
N ASP A 437 -44.25 -2.62 7.79
CA ASP A 437 -45.36 -3.19 8.57
C ASP A 437 -45.38 -2.54 9.95
N LYS A 438 -46.43 -1.86 10.30
CA LYS A 438 -46.53 -1.06 11.53
C LYS A 438 -46.52 -1.89 12.83
N ASP A 439 -46.73 -3.20 12.73
CA ASP A 439 -46.84 -4.09 13.88
C ASP A 439 -45.61 -4.97 14.03
N GLY A 440 -44.92 -4.87 15.16
CA GLY A 440 -43.79 -5.72 15.51
C GLY A 440 -42.63 -4.98 16.22
N PRO A 441 -41.60 -5.70 16.68
CA PRO A 441 -40.48 -5.10 17.38
C PRO A 441 -39.63 -4.24 16.43
N LEU A 442 -39.11 -3.13 16.95
CA LEU A 442 -38.21 -2.20 16.23
C LEU A 442 -36.96 -2.90 15.72
N GLN A 443 -36.36 -3.73 16.56
CA GLN A 443 -35.16 -4.49 16.28
C GLN A 443 -35.44 -5.97 16.22
N ILE A 444 -34.91 -6.63 15.24
CA ILE A 444 -34.96 -8.08 15.03
C ILE A 444 -33.55 -8.61 14.72
N THR A 445 -33.45 -9.89 14.57
CA THR A 445 -32.19 -10.50 14.08
C THR A 445 -32.48 -11.32 12.85
N GLY A 446 -31.50 -11.42 11.98
CA GLY A 446 -31.51 -12.33 10.86
C GLY A 446 -30.26 -13.19 10.87
N THR A 447 -30.36 -14.42 10.38
CA THR A 447 -29.25 -15.35 10.26
C THR A 447 -28.92 -15.52 8.78
N LEU A 448 -27.66 -15.30 8.42
CA LEU A 448 -27.17 -15.55 7.08
C LEU A 448 -27.20 -17.05 6.80
N GLN A 449 -27.77 -17.46 5.69
CA GLN A 449 -27.81 -18.84 5.23
C GLN A 449 -27.49 -18.91 3.73
N GLY A 450 -27.03 -20.07 3.27
CA GLY A 450 -26.73 -20.30 1.86
C GLY A 450 -26.10 -21.64 1.62
N MET A 451 -25.61 -21.83 0.41
CA MET A 451 -24.86 -23.01 -0.01
C MET A 451 -23.39 -22.64 -0.21
N TRP A 452 -22.49 -23.52 0.22
CA TRP A 452 -21.07 -23.49 -0.06
C TRP A 452 -20.70 -24.75 -0.86
N GLY A 453 -20.71 -24.62 -2.17
CA GLY A 453 -20.77 -25.80 -3.02
C GLY A 453 -22.01 -26.62 -2.79
N PHE A 454 -21.85 -27.89 -2.50
CA PHE A 454 -22.96 -28.81 -2.20
C PHE A 454 -23.48 -28.73 -0.77
N ASP A 455 -22.77 -28.06 0.14
CA ASP A 455 -23.07 -28.09 1.55
C ASP A 455 -23.81 -26.80 1.98
N SER A 456 -24.92 -26.96 2.69
CA SER A 456 -25.59 -25.80 3.29
C SER A 456 -24.81 -25.29 4.48
N PHE A 457 -24.77 -23.97 4.65
CA PHE A 457 -24.17 -23.34 5.82
C PHE A 457 -25.12 -22.33 6.47
N SER A 458 -24.96 -22.18 7.78
CA SER A 458 -25.52 -21.12 8.57
C SER A 458 -24.39 -20.25 9.10
N GLY A 459 -24.40 -18.98 8.72
CA GLY A 459 -23.37 -18.02 9.07
C GLY A 459 -23.74 -17.19 10.31
N VAL A 460 -23.29 -15.93 10.29
CA VAL A 460 -23.47 -15.02 11.43
C VAL A 460 -24.92 -14.56 11.59
N THR A 461 -25.28 -14.26 12.85
CA THR A 461 -26.53 -13.57 13.18
C THR A 461 -26.31 -12.07 13.15
N VAL A 462 -27.13 -11.37 12.40
CA VAL A 462 -27.05 -9.94 12.12
C VAL A 462 -28.16 -9.20 12.87
N PRO A 463 -27.86 -8.15 13.66
CA PRO A 463 -28.86 -7.27 14.22
C PRO A 463 -29.44 -6.34 13.15
N LEU A 464 -30.75 -6.21 13.11
CA LEU A 464 -31.49 -5.51 12.08
C LEU A 464 -32.50 -4.55 12.69
N GLN A 465 -32.66 -3.38 12.07
CA GLN A 465 -33.75 -2.45 12.39
C GLN A 465 -34.82 -2.56 11.30
N ARG A 466 -36.06 -2.86 11.73
CA ARG A 466 -37.21 -3.11 10.85
C ARG A 466 -38.12 -1.89 10.69
N LEU A 467 -38.14 -1.00 11.68
CA LEU A 467 -39.02 0.19 11.70
C LEU A 467 -38.16 1.46 11.79
N PRO A 468 -38.64 2.61 11.31
CA PRO A 468 -38.03 3.90 11.60
C PRO A 468 -37.89 4.11 13.12
N GLY A 469 -36.81 4.75 13.56
CA GLY A 469 -36.64 5.06 14.98
C GLY A 469 -37.48 6.26 15.39
N GLY A 470 -38.00 6.20 16.60
CA GLY A 470 -38.74 7.29 17.24
C GLY A 470 -37.92 7.97 18.36
N ASN A 471 -38.61 8.93 19.03
CA ASN A 471 -38.08 9.61 20.23
C ASN A 471 -36.70 10.26 20.03
N TRP A 472 -36.53 10.96 18.91
CA TRP A 472 -35.29 11.68 18.62
C TRP A 472 -35.05 12.83 19.58
N THR A 473 -33.93 12.80 20.29
CA THR A 473 -33.52 13.82 21.26
C THR A 473 -32.03 14.12 21.13
N ALA A 474 -31.63 15.33 21.47
CA ALA A 474 -30.22 15.67 21.66
C ALA A 474 -29.75 15.20 23.04
N ALA A 475 -28.50 14.76 23.16
CA ALA A 475 -27.92 14.40 24.46
C ALA A 475 -27.89 15.62 25.37
N GLU A 476 -28.30 15.46 26.61
CA GLU A 476 -28.43 16.54 27.60
C GLU A 476 -27.17 17.36 27.89
N GLN A 477 -25.98 16.84 27.54
CA GLN A 477 -24.68 17.49 27.77
C GLN A 477 -24.11 18.17 26.53
N SER A 478 -24.85 18.30 25.45
CA SER A 478 -24.38 18.96 24.24
C SER A 478 -24.54 20.47 24.33
N GLU A 479 -23.61 21.18 24.97
CA GLU A 479 -23.54 22.61 24.83
C GLU A 479 -23.05 22.99 23.43
N LEU A 480 -23.92 23.61 22.63
CA LEU A 480 -23.62 24.08 21.29
C LEU A 480 -23.25 25.56 21.32
N PHE A 481 -22.15 25.91 20.68
CA PHE A 481 -21.69 27.28 20.63
C PHE A 481 -21.61 27.78 19.19
N THR A 482 -22.06 29.00 18.98
CA THR A 482 -21.90 29.70 17.67
C THR A 482 -20.45 30.08 17.45
N GLY A 483 -20.06 30.31 16.19
CA GLY A 483 -18.69 30.70 15.81
C GLY A 483 -17.72 29.54 15.61
N ARG A 484 -18.16 28.27 15.78
CA ARG A 484 -17.34 27.08 15.57
C ARG A 484 -18.14 25.88 15.09
N GLU A 485 -17.44 24.86 14.61
CA GLU A 485 -18.03 23.54 14.38
C GLU A 485 -18.24 22.80 15.73
N ASN A 486 -19.41 22.18 15.89
CA ASN A 486 -19.80 21.46 17.09
C ASN A 486 -20.05 20.00 16.77
N GLN A 487 -19.78 19.12 17.75
CA GLN A 487 -20.13 17.70 17.66
C GLN A 487 -21.37 17.43 18.52
N LEU A 488 -22.49 17.14 17.86
CA LEU A 488 -23.77 16.86 18.54
C LEU A 488 -24.02 15.35 18.55
N ARG A 489 -24.52 14.84 19.67
CA ARG A 489 -25.01 13.47 19.78
C ARG A 489 -26.54 13.47 19.82
N LEU A 490 -27.14 12.74 18.88
CA LEU A 490 -28.56 12.49 18.85
C LEU A 490 -28.84 11.08 19.37
N HIS A 491 -29.86 10.95 20.15
CA HIS A 491 -30.39 9.69 20.65
C HIS A 491 -31.75 9.41 20.03
N ALA A 492 -32.02 8.15 19.71
CA ALA A 492 -33.32 7.67 19.26
C ALA A 492 -33.50 6.20 19.69
N ASP A 493 -34.72 5.68 19.61
CA ASP A 493 -34.97 4.26 19.87
C ASP A 493 -34.24 3.35 18.87
N GLY A 494 -34.00 3.85 17.64
CA GLY A 494 -33.24 3.20 16.61
C GLY A 494 -32.71 4.21 15.58
N ILE A 495 -31.45 4.15 15.24
CA ILE A 495 -30.77 5.09 14.34
C ILE A 495 -30.35 4.48 13.01
N ALA A 496 -30.40 3.15 12.89
CA ALA A 496 -29.86 2.47 11.71
C ALA A 496 -30.56 2.86 10.40
N CYS A 497 -31.85 3.22 10.47
CA CYS A 497 -32.62 3.64 9.31
C CYS A 497 -32.50 5.14 8.97
N THR A 498 -31.58 5.88 9.56
CA THR A 498 -31.32 7.27 9.19
C THR A 498 -30.82 7.34 7.74
N SER A 499 -31.49 8.15 6.92
CA SER A 499 -31.10 8.38 5.51
C SER A 499 -30.30 9.66 5.33
N SER A 500 -30.68 10.72 6.04
CA SER A 500 -29.94 11.98 6.03
C SER A 500 -30.24 12.80 7.29
N VAL A 501 -29.29 13.63 7.67
CA VAL A 501 -29.45 14.66 8.69
C VAL A 501 -29.13 16.00 8.03
N ALA A 502 -30.01 16.99 8.21
CA ALA A 502 -29.81 18.32 7.66
C ALA A 502 -30.07 19.39 8.72
N LEU A 503 -29.47 20.53 8.56
CA LEU A 503 -29.72 21.75 9.33
C LEU A 503 -30.75 22.59 8.57
N ASP A 504 -31.86 22.96 9.27
CA ASP A 504 -32.82 23.92 8.73
C ASP A 504 -32.25 25.33 8.85
N GLN A 505 -32.04 25.98 7.73
CA GLN A 505 -31.59 27.38 7.62
C GLN A 505 -32.65 28.24 6.94
N GLY A 506 -33.82 28.34 7.59
CA GLY A 506 -34.89 29.23 7.12
C GLY A 506 -35.52 28.77 5.80
N GLY A 507 -35.76 27.46 5.62
CA GLY A 507 -36.38 26.88 4.44
C GLY A 507 -35.40 26.28 3.43
N GLN A 508 -34.10 26.30 3.70
CA GLN A 508 -33.09 25.56 2.95
C GLN A 508 -32.46 24.48 3.85
N ASP A 509 -32.57 23.22 3.45
CA ASP A 509 -31.99 22.08 4.14
C ASP A 509 -30.49 21.99 3.79
N ARG A 510 -29.61 22.27 4.74
CA ARG A 510 -28.16 22.07 4.58
C ARG A 510 -27.79 20.68 5.06
N PRO A 511 -27.31 19.75 4.21
CA PRO A 511 -26.91 18.43 4.62
C PRO A 511 -25.72 18.47 5.59
N LEU A 512 -25.76 17.62 6.61
CA LEU A 512 -24.74 17.50 7.64
C LEU A 512 -24.00 16.16 7.53
N LYS A 513 -22.74 16.13 7.93
CA LYS A 513 -21.98 14.88 8.11
C LYS A 513 -22.41 14.23 9.41
N TRP A 514 -22.67 12.94 9.35
CA TRP A 514 -23.05 12.17 10.53
C TRP A 514 -22.46 10.74 10.46
N GLN A 515 -22.32 10.11 11.63
CA GLN A 515 -21.88 8.73 11.75
C GLN A 515 -22.50 8.08 13.00
N GLN A 516 -22.65 6.75 12.95
CA GLN A 516 -23.04 5.98 14.14
C GLN A 516 -21.86 5.94 15.12
N VAL A 517 -22.12 6.06 16.40
CA VAL A 517 -21.05 5.95 17.41
C VAL A 517 -20.76 4.47 17.64
N PRO A 518 -19.52 4.02 17.48
CA PRO A 518 -19.15 2.63 17.79
C PRO A 518 -19.60 2.24 19.21
N ASP A 519 -20.05 1.00 19.39
CA ASP A 519 -20.54 0.42 20.65
C ASP A 519 -21.80 1.08 21.25
N ARG A 520 -22.39 2.06 20.58
CA ARG A 520 -23.63 2.73 21.02
C ARG A 520 -24.71 2.68 19.94
N ARG A 521 -25.54 1.65 19.96
CA ARG A 521 -26.56 1.35 18.93
C ARG A 521 -27.63 2.42 18.71
N ASN A 522 -27.82 3.32 19.68
CA ASN A 522 -28.88 4.33 19.70
C ASN A 522 -28.34 5.75 19.64
N VAL A 523 -27.07 5.96 19.28
CA VAL A 523 -26.42 7.26 19.29
C VAL A 523 -25.84 7.58 17.93
N LEU A 524 -26.27 8.72 17.40
CA LEU A 524 -25.77 9.29 16.15
C LEU A 524 -24.92 10.51 16.48
N GLN A 525 -23.70 10.58 15.97
CA GLN A 525 -22.86 11.77 16.07
C GLN A 525 -22.98 12.59 14.80
N VAL A 526 -23.26 13.89 14.95
CA VAL A 526 -23.50 14.82 13.85
C VAL A 526 -22.54 15.98 13.99
N SER A 527 -21.83 16.30 12.90
CA SER A 527 -20.99 17.52 12.78
C SER A 527 -21.89 18.69 12.43
N LEU A 528 -22.00 19.64 13.34
CA LEU A 528 -22.87 20.79 13.22
C LEU A 528 -22.04 22.08 13.04
N PRO A 529 -21.92 22.61 11.82
CA PRO A 529 -21.17 23.83 11.52
C PRO A 529 -22.00 25.06 11.88
N LEU A 530 -21.66 25.71 12.99
CA LEU A 530 -22.31 26.93 13.49
C LEU A 530 -21.43 28.17 13.42
N GLU A 531 -20.41 28.22 12.54
CA GLU A 531 -19.46 29.35 12.42
C GLU A 531 -20.13 30.69 12.11
N LYS A 532 -21.23 30.64 11.37
CA LYS A 532 -22.01 31.82 10.92
C LYS A 532 -23.39 31.89 11.52
N ALA A 533 -23.73 30.99 12.46
CA ALA A 533 -25.05 30.95 13.06
C ALA A 533 -25.21 32.01 14.15
N ALA A 534 -26.39 32.58 14.28
CA ALA A 534 -26.75 33.38 15.43
C ALA A 534 -27.11 32.49 16.62
N PRO A 535 -26.92 32.95 17.88
CA PRO A 535 -27.40 32.25 19.05
C PRO A 535 -28.92 32.09 19.02
N GLY A 536 -29.42 30.94 19.45
CA GLY A 536 -30.87 30.67 19.47
C GLY A 536 -31.21 29.22 19.17
N SER A 537 -32.45 28.99 18.79
CA SER A 537 -32.96 27.67 18.42
C SER A 537 -32.42 27.26 17.05
N VAL A 538 -31.91 26.05 16.99
CA VAL A 538 -31.38 25.39 15.78
C VAL A 538 -32.18 24.12 15.57
N HIS A 539 -32.68 23.90 14.37
CA HIS A 539 -33.51 22.75 14.02
C HIS A 539 -32.75 21.77 13.12
N LEU A 540 -32.72 20.52 13.56
CA LEU A 540 -32.12 19.43 12.80
C LEU A 540 -33.24 18.57 12.21
N LEU A 541 -33.20 18.34 10.93
CA LEU A 541 -34.14 17.54 10.19
C LEU A 541 -33.55 16.15 9.95
N VAL A 542 -34.12 15.13 10.58
CA VAL A 542 -33.70 13.73 10.41
C VAL A 542 -34.68 13.03 9.49
N LYS A 543 -34.20 12.58 8.33
CA LYS A 543 -34.94 11.76 7.38
C LYS A 543 -34.58 10.30 7.56
N GLN A 544 -35.52 9.40 7.44
CA GLN A 544 -35.35 7.97 7.65
C GLN A 544 -35.91 7.17 6.49
N PHE A 545 -35.32 6.02 6.21
CA PHE A 545 -35.91 5.04 5.30
C PHE A 545 -37.20 4.46 5.90
N GLY A 546 -38.16 4.17 5.02
CA GLY A 546 -39.44 3.57 5.41
C GLY A 546 -40.51 4.54 5.91
N THR A 547 -40.21 5.84 5.97
CA THR A 547 -41.18 6.89 6.32
C THR A 547 -40.98 8.13 5.46
N THR A 548 -42.06 8.87 5.23
CA THR A 548 -42.05 10.20 4.60
C THR A 548 -42.00 11.32 5.64
N SER A 549 -42.25 11.00 6.93
CA SER A 549 -42.14 11.98 8.01
C SER A 549 -40.70 12.38 8.25
N ILE A 550 -40.52 13.67 8.54
CA ILE A 550 -39.21 14.23 8.91
C ILE A 550 -39.28 14.52 10.40
N GLU A 551 -38.35 13.95 11.15
CA GLU A 551 -38.17 14.23 12.57
C GLU A 551 -37.42 15.55 12.74
N ASN A 552 -37.99 16.45 13.56
CA ASN A 552 -37.39 17.75 13.85
C ASN A 552 -36.88 17.78 15.28
N VAL A 553 -35.53 17.85 15.41
CA VAL A 553 -34.88 17.93 16.70
C VAL A 553 -34.43 19.36 16.94
N ALA A 554 -35.07 20.04 17.88
CA ALA A 554 -34.69 21.40 18.27
C ALA A 554 -33.58 21.36 19.32
N VAL A 555 -32.51 22.12 19.09
CA VAL A 555 -31.40 22.31 20.01
C VAL A 555 -31.12 23.80 20.16
N THR A 556 -30.50 24.21 21.25
CA THR A 556 -30.17 25.63 21.49
C THR A 556 -28.68 25.84 21.32
N ALA A 557 -28.30 26.77 20.46
CA ALA A 557 -26.94 27.24 20.31
C ALA A 557 -26.73 28.52 21.15
N TYR A 558 -25.71 28.51 21.95
CA TYR A 558 -25.33 29.62 22.82
C TYR A 558 -24.19 30.44 22.23
N SER A 559 -24.13 31.71 22.55
CA SER A 559 -22.94 32.50 22.32
C SER A 559 -21.83 32.03 23.25
N ASP A 560 -20.66 31.75 22.70
CA ASP A 560 -19.52 31.33 23.52
C ASP A 560 -19.20 32.46 24.52
N LYS A 561 -19.04 32.12 25.79
CA LYS A 561 -18.58 33.06 26.84
C LYS A 561 -17.10 33.33 26.64
N THR A 562 -16.78 34.19 25.68
CA THR A 562 -15.40 34.63 25.45
C THR A 562 -14.96 35.39 26.68
N ARG A 563 -13.97 34.90 27.38
CA ARG A 563 -13.27 35.60 28.46
C ARG A 563 -11.81 35.77 28.06
N LEU A 564 -11.44 37.01 27.82
CA LEU A 564 -10.08 37.40 27.46
C LEU A 564 -9.32 37.76 28.75
N GLU A 565 -8.11 37.21 28.90
CA GLU A 565 -7.29 37.44 30.07
C GLU A 565 -6.20 38.46 29.80
N ALA A 566 -5.32 38.20 28.85
CA ALA A 566 -4.21 39.09 28.52
C ALA A 566 -3.65 38.80 27.13
N ILE A 567 -3.05 39.81 26.51
CA ILE A 567 -2.23 39.68 25.33
C ILE A 567 -0.77 39.88 25.70
N ARG A 568 0.09 38.96 25.27
CA ARG A 568 1.55 39.09 25.41
C ARG A 568 2.17 39.25 24.02
N ILE A 569 3.09 40.21 23.93
CA ILE A 569 3.85 40.51 22.70
C ILE A 569 5.31 40.57 23.12
N HIS A 570 6.22 40.01 22.37
CA HIS A 570 7.65 40.32 22.55
C HIS A 570 8.04 41.48 21.63
N ALA A 571 8.83 42.38 22.12
CA ALA A 571 9.32 43.50 21.37
C ALA A 571 10.02 43.04 20.08
N GLY A 572 9.63 43.59 18.95
CA GLY A 572 10.16 43.17 17.66
C GLY A 572 9.33 42.11 16.93
N ASP A 573 8.42 41.39 17.62
CA ASP A 573 7.61 40.36 17.02
C ASP A 573 6.46 40.91 16.16
N THR A 574 6.10 40.15 15.11
CA THR A 574 4.90 40.40 14.29
C THR A 574 3.69 39.61 14.80
N ALA A 575 3.89 38.68 15.76
CA ALA A 575 2.86 37.88 16.37
C ALA A 575 2.65 38.25 17.83
N ALA A 576 1.42 38.07 18.31
CA ALA A 576 1.04 38.22 19.71
C ALA A 576 0.32 36.95 20.19
N MET A 577 0.38 36.67 21.48
CA MET A 577 -0.32 35.55 22.11
C MET A 577 -1.44 36.07 23.00
N LEU A 578 -2.68 35.70 22.68
CA LEU A 578 -3.87 36.01 23.45
C LEU A 578 -4.24 34.81 24.32
N SER A 579 -4.38 35.03 25.62
CA SER A 579 -4.86 34.02 26.59
C SER A 579 -6.30 34.28 26.97
N GLY A 580 -7.03 33.17 27.25
CA GLY A 580 -8.44 33.25 27.65
C GLY A 580 -9.21 31.96 27.39
N THR A 581 -10.53 32.08 27.33
CA THR A 581 -11.45 30.99 26.97
C THR A 581 -12.43 31.48 25.89
N GLY A 582 -12.92 30.56 25.05
CA GLY A 582 -13.83 30.92 23.96
C GLY A 582 -13.16 31.72 22.86
N LEU A 583 -11.87 31.47 22.63
CA LEU A 583 -11.04 32.26 21.70
C LEU A 583 -11.37 32.04 20.21
N GLY A 584 -12.11 30.99 19.86
CA GLY A 584 -12.51 30.70 18.48
C GLY A 584 -13.47 31.72 17.86
N GLY A 585 -14.12 32.54 18.68
CA GLY A 585 -15.01 33.62 18.24
C GLY A 585 -14.31 34.94 17.86
N ILE A 586 -12.97 35.03 17.94
CA ILE A 586 -12.24 36.26 17.67
C ILE A 586 -12.03 36.45 16.17
N VAL A 587 -12.42 37.63 15.67
CA VAL A 587 -12.28 37.98 14.24
C VAL A 587 -11.03 38.85 14.02
N SER A 588 -10.81 39.83 14.91
CA SER A 588 -9.64 40.72 14.86
C SER A 588 -9.37 41.31 16.23
N VAL A 589 -8.13 41.71 16.45
CA VAL A 589 -7.70 42.42 17.67
C VAL A 589 -6.92 43.65 17.28
N LYS A 590 -7.28 44.84 17.83
CA LYS A 590 -6.57 46.10 17.62
C LYS A 590 -5.73 46.42 18.83
N ILE A 591 -4.42 46.44 18.66
CA ILE A 591 -3.46 46.68 19.74
C ILE A 591 -2.72 48.02 19.43
N SER A 592 -2.95 49.03 20.24
CA SER A 592 -2.32 50.36 20.03
C SER A 592 -2.38 50.88 18.59
N GLY A 593 -3.55 50.71 17.92
CA GLY A 593 -3.75 51.15 16.55
C GLY A 593 -3.32 50.17 15.48
N VAL A 594 -2.67 49.06 15.82
CA VAL A 594 -2.22 48.03 14.89
C VAL A 594 -3.23 46.88 14.85
N ASP A 595 -3.63 46.45 13.68
CA ASP A 595 -4.60 45.35 13.48
C ASP A 595 -3.92 43.98 13.41
N TYR A 596 -4.47 43.04 14.19
CA TYR A 596 -4.07 41.63 14.25
C TYR A 596 -5.26 40.73 13.90
N LYS A 597 -4.97 39.57 13.31
CA LYS A 597 -5.94 38.49 13.03
C LYS A 597 -5.49 37.21 13.67
N PRO A 598 -6.43 36.30 14.01
CA PRO A 598 -6.10 34.92 14.39
C PRO A 598 -5.22 34.25 13.34
N ALA A 599 -4.23 33.48 13.79
CA ALA A 599 -3.45 32.60 12.92
C ALA A 599 -4.36 31.53 12.29
N ALA A 600 -3.94 30.98 11.13
CA ALA A 600 -4.72 29.99 10.40
C ALA A 600 -4.99 28.70 11.20
N ASP A 601 -4.09 28.35 12.11
CA ASP A 601 -4.16 27.15 12.96
C ASP A 601 -5.25 27.24 14.06
N GLY A 602 -5.84 28.44 14.24
CA GLY A 602 -6.86 28.67 15.26
C GLY A 602 -6.33 28.64 16.71
N PRO A 603 -7.23 28.46 17.70
CA PRO A 603 -6.86 28.30 19.10
C PRO A 603 -6.05 27.02 19.37
N SER A 604 -5.20 27.08 20.40
CA SER A 604 -4.49 25.89 20.88
C SER A 604 -5.44 24.72 21.21
N PRO A 605 -4.97 23.47 21.20
CA PRO A 605 -5.82 22.28 21.47
C PRO A 605 -6.55 22.32 22.82
N ASP A 606 -5.99 23.01 23.82
CA ASP A 606 -6.63 23.23 25.11
C ASP A 606 -7.61 24.43 25.12
N GLY A 607 -7.74 25.15 24.00
CA GLY A 607 -8.62 26.30 23.84
C GLY A 607 -8.23 27.54 24.61
N LYS A 608 -7.06 27.57 25.30
CA LYS A 608 -6.67 28.63 26.26
C LYS A 608 -5.76 29.69 25.65
N SER A 609 -5.18 29.44 24.48
CA SER A 609 -4.32 30.40 23.83
C SER A 609 -4.64 30.52 22.33
N LEU A 610 -4.46 31.72 21.80
CA LEU A 610 -4.67 32.03 20.38
C LEU A 610 -3.52 32.90 19.89
N GLN A 611 -2.84 32.43 18.87
CA GLN A 611 -1.83 33.22 18.18
C GLN A 611 -2.50 34.25 17.28
N LEU A 612 -2.08 35.49 17.41
CA LEU A 612 -2.50 36.63 16.60
C LEU A 612 -1.35 37.05 15.69
N VAL A 613 -1.63 37.27 14.41
CA VAL A 613 -0.66 37.71 13.43
C VAL A 613 -1.03 39.10 12.96
N ARG A 614 -0.05 39.98 12.87
CA ARG A 614 -0.23 41.36 12.40
C ARG A 614 -0.73 41.36 10.96
N THR A 615 -1.80 42.13 10.70
CA THR A 615 -2.31 42.34 9.35
C THR A 615 -1.39 43.32 8.63
N GLN A 616 -0.69 42.88 7.57
CA GLN A 616 0.13 43.75 6.75
C GLN A 616 -0.79 44.55 5.84
N ASP A 617 -0.66 45.88 5.88
CA ASP A 617 -1.26 46.76 4.87
C ASP A 617 -0.58 46.50 3.53
N LYS A 618 -1.37 46.11 2.52
CA LYS A 618 -0.88 45.80 1.17
C LYS A 618 -0.13 46.95 0.46
N GLN A 619 -0.08 48.15 1.05
CA GLN A 619 0.52 49.35 0.44
C GLN A 619 1.92 49.73 0.97
N ASN A 620 2.37 49.13 2.09
CA ASN A 620 3.71 49.39 2.65
C ASN A 620 4.31 48.07 3.17
N ALA A 621 4.61 47.16 2.29
CA ALA A 621 5.33 45.94 2.62
C ALA A 621 6.84 46.20 2.71
N ASP A 622 7.29 46.87 3.75
CA ASP A 622 8.69 46.83 4.15
C ASP A 622 8.88 45.63 5.10
N PRO A 623 9.60 44.58 4.67
CA PRO A 623 9.85 43.44 5.52
C PRO A 623 10.67 43.77 6.78
N HIS A 624 11.26 44.98 6.84
CA HIS A 624 12.07 45.47 7.96
C HIS A 624 11.37 46.56 8.80
N ALA A 625 10.06 46.80 8.57
CA ALA A 625 9.31 47.75 9.38
C ALA A 625 9.35 47.28 10.86
N LYS A 626 10.07 48.08 11.67
CA LYS A 626 10.21 47.82 13.12
C LYS A 626 8.83 47.70 13.77
N SER A 627 8.68 46.76 14.65
CA SER A 627 7.50 46.64 15.52
C SER A 627 7.32 47.96 16.25
N PRO A 628 6.11 48.54 16.31
CA PRO A 628 5.84 49.76 17.03
C PRO A 628 5.90 49.61 18.57
N PHE A 629 6.15 48.39 19.05
CA PHE A 629 6.13 48.04 20.48
C PHE A 629 7.52 47.97 21.05
N ASN A 630 7.73 48.64 22.17
CA ASN A 630 8.95 48.58 22.96
C ASN A 630 8.72 47.71 24.23
N ALA A 631 9.77 47.06 24.69
CA ALA A 631 9.69 46.26 25.92
C ALA A 631 9.25 47.13 27.08
N GLY A 632 8.27 46.65 27.82
CA GLY A 632 7.64 47.37 28.96
C GLY A 632 6.40 48.18 28.58
N ASP A 633 6.08 48.33 27.28
CA ASP A 633 4.81 48.91 26.87
C ASP A 633 3.64 48.09 27.38
N SER A 634 2.57 48.73 27.79
CA SER A 634 1.33 48.05 28.22
C SER A 634 0.12 48.96 27.97
N GLY A 635 -1.04 48.39 27.85
CA GLY A 635 -2.26 49.10 27.59
C GLY A 635 -3.46 48.19 27.40
N THR A 636 -4.49 48.74 26.82
CA THR A 636 -5.73 48.02 26.51
C THR A 636 -5.87 47.90 24.97
N ALA A 637 -6.08 46.68 24.53
CA ALA A 637 -6.41 46.31 23.15
C ALA A 637 -7.92 46.05 23.03
N GLU A 638 -8.42 46.17 21.80
CA GLU A 638 -9.82 45.94 21.47
C GLU A 638 -9.94 44.67 20.62
N ALA A 639 -10.58 43.62 21.14
CA ALA A 639 -10.86 42.37 20.44
C ALA A 639 -12.29 42.38 19.92
N LYS A 640 -12.42 42.25 18.58
CA LYS A 640 -13.71 42.14 17.89
C LYS A 640 -14.11 40.66 17.75
N LEU A 641 -15.30 40.34 18.20
CA LEU A 641 -15.86 39.00 18.17
C LEU A 641 -16.74 38.80 16.92
N ALA A 642 -16.99 37.56 16.55
CA ALA A 642 -17.83 37.15 15.42
C ALA A 642 -19.30 37.57 15.59
N ASP A 643 -19.75 37.72 16.85
CA ASP A 643 -21.08 38.24 17.19
C ASP A 643 -21.18 39.78 17.16
N GLY A 644 -20.12 40.46 16.71
CA GLY A 644 -20.07 41.94 16.55
C GLY A 644 -19.69 42.72 17.81
N ARG A 645 -19.57 42.07 18.99
CA ARG A 645 -19.13 42.70 20.23
C ARG A 645 -17.64 43.02 20.17
N THR A 646 -17.26 44.15 20.82
CA THR A 646 -15.85 44.48 21.05
C THR A 646 -15.56 44.32 22.54
N VAL A 647 -14.53 43.54 22.86
CA VAL A 647 -14.15 43.26 24.27
C VAL A 647 -12.76 43.85 24.52
N PRO A 648 -12.59 44.71 25.56
CA PRO A 648 -11.30 45.19 25.94
C PRO A 648 -10.46 44.12 26.60
N VAL A 649 -9.15 44.05 26.28
CA VAL A 649 -8.20 43.11 26.85
C VAL A 649 -6.87 43.80 27.11
N SER A 650 -6.27 43.57 28.28
CA SER A 650 -4.96 44.13 28.64
C SER A 650 -3.86 43.50 27.75
N TYR A 651 -2.91 44.29 27.31
CA TYR A 651 -1.70 43.79 26.70
C TYR A 651 -0.44 44.26 27.41
N SER A 652 0.60 43.42 27.33
CA SER A 652 1.94 43.77 27.82
C SER A 652 2.97 43.34 26.75
N VAL A 653 4.03 44.16 26.66
CA VAL A 653 5.15 43.90 25.75
C VAL A 653 6.35 43.44 26.55
N ASP A 654 6.68 42.17 26.40
CA ASP A 654 7.83 41.53 27.05
C ASP A 654 9.12 41.92 26.29
N THR A 655 10.28 41.65 26.88
CA THR A 655 11.57 41.81 26.21
C THR A 655 11.61 41.06 24.90
N ALA A 656 12.39 41.55 23.92
CA ALA A 656 12.53 40.86 22.66
C ALA A 656 13.04 39.43 22.88
N ARG A 657 12.57 38.50 22.05
CA ARG A 657 13.02 37.11 22.10
C ARG A 657 14.50 37.02 21.72
N PRO A 658 15.26 36.09 22.29
CA PRO A 658 16.65 35.90 21.92
C PRO A 658 16.74 35.63 20.41
N ALA A 659 17.60 36.31 19.74
CA ALA A 659 17.81 36.19 18.31
C ALA A 659 19.28 36.02 18.00
N VAL A 660 19.61 35.06 17.20
CA VAL A 660 20.98 34.83 16.73
C VAL A 660 21.02 34.78 15.21
N ASP A 661 22.16 35.14 14.66
CA ASP A 661 22.45 34.94 13.25
C ASP A 661 23.48 33.84 13.08
N LEU A 662 23.23 32.93 12.16
CA LEU A 662 24.21 31.89 11.79
C LEU A 662 25.26 32.51 10.88
N LEU A 663 26.45 32.77 11.43
CA LEU A 663 27.55 33.35 10.66
C LEU A 663 28.23 32.30 9.77
N ARG A 664 28.43 31.10 10.33
CA ARG A 664 29.13 30.02 9.64
C ARG A 664 28.72 28.67 10.18
N LYS A 665 28.59 27.75 9.26
CA LYS A 665 28.45 26.31 9.52
C LYS A 665 29.71 25.61 9.03
N THR A 666 30.38 24.85 9.89
CA THR A 666 31.58 24.07 9.54
C THR A 666 31.33 22.61 9.86
N LEU A 667 31.54 21.77 8.88
CA LEU A 667 31.43 20.31 8.99
C LEU A 667 32.85 19.72 8.98
N LYS A 668 33.18 18.94 9.98
CA LYS A 668 34.37 18.12 9.99
C LYS A 668 33.94 16.65 9.89
N ALA A 669 34.13 16.05 8.71
CA ALA A 669 33.85 14.64 8.53
C ALA A 669 34.70 13.81 9.50
N ASP A 670 34.15 12.76 10.03
CA ASP A 670 34.94 11.76 10.76
C ASP A 670 35.75 10.98 9.73
N ALA A 671 37.07 10.86 9.98
CA ALA A 671 37.97 10.14 9.09
C ALA A 671 37.70 8.62 9.22
N GLY A 672 36.55 8.19 8.68
CA GLY A 672 36.18 6.78 8.58
C GLY A 672 37.11 6.03 7.61
N SER A 673 37.19 4.73 7.77
CA SER A 673 38.08 3.82 6.96
C SER A 673 37.52 3.56 5.53
N GLY A 674 36.66 4.40 5.00
CA GLY A 674 36.01 4.23 3.68
C GLY A 674 36.49 5.25 2.63
N MET A 675 36.05 5.03 1.40
CA MET A 675 36.23 6.00 0.31
C MET A 675 35.45 7.28 0.63
N PRO A 676 35.99 8.48 0.32
CA PRO A 676 35.28 9.71 0.59
C PRO A 676 34.03 9.83 -0.29
N LEU A 677 32.86 9.94 0.35
CA LEU A 677 31.60 10.31 -0.29
C LEU A 677 31.53 11.84 -0.31
N ILE A 678 31.46 12.42 -1.48
CA ILE A 678 31.32 13.87 -1.66
C ILE A 678 29.82 14.18 -1.81
N LEU A 679 29.26 14.89 -0.83
CA LEU A 679 27.92 15.40 -0.89
C LEU A 679 27.91 16.71 -1.69
N SER A 680 27.13 16.79 -2.76
CA SER A 680 27.11 17.96 -3.64
C SER A 680 26.35 19.16 -3.04
N SER A 681 25.58 18.94 -1.99
CA SER A 681 24.84 20.01 -1.31
C SER A 681 25.58 20.53 -0.09
N GLU A 682 25.80 21.83 -0.04
CA GLU A 682 26.29 22.52 1.16
C GLU A 682 25.31 22.44 2.35
N ASN A 683 24.04 22.09 2.06
CA ASN A 683 23.00 21.94 3.06
C ASN A 683 22.93 20.51 3.66
N ALA A 684 23.54 19.53 3.01
CA ALA A 684 23.60 18.17 3.54
C ALA A 684 24.60 18.08 4.71
N ILE A 685 24.15 17.55 5.82
CA ILE A 685 24.93 17.38 7.07
C ILE A 685 25.06 15.89 7.34
N PRO A 686 26.23 15.27 7.13
CA PRO A 686 26.43 13.86 7.49
C PRO A 686 26.20 13.63 8.97
N LEU A 687 25.46 12.60 9.32
CA LEU A 687 25.09 12.28 10.70
C LEU A 687 26.32 12.12 11.63
N ASN A 688 27.40 11.54 11.10
CA ASN A 688 28.63 11.28 11.85
C ASN A 688 29.61 12.48 11.85
N ALA A 689 29.32 13.56 11.13
CA ALA A 689 30.16 14.73 11.11
C ALA A 689 30.12 15.49 12.43
N LYS A 690 31.23 16.13 12.78
CA LYS A 690 31.28 17.13 13.83
C LYS A 690 30.87 18.47 13.25
N LEU A 691 29.74 18.97 13.74
CA LEU A 691 29.15 20.24 13.33
C LEU A 691 29.61 21.34 14.29
N THR A 692 30.14 22.41 13.76
CA THR A 692 30.44 23.63 14.49
C THR A 692 29.66 24.78 13.88
N LEU A 693 28.86 25.44 14.72
CA LEU A 693 28.02 26.60 14.36
C LEU A 693 28.64 27.85 15.00
N ALA A 694 28.96 28.84 14.20
CA ALA A 694 29.30 30.16 14.67
C ALA A 694 28.04 31.02 14.68
N LEU A 695 27.56 31.35 15.85
CA LEU A 695 26.31 32.09 16.09
C LEU A 695 26.64 33.47 16.66
N ARG A 696 26.08 34.50 16.06
CA ARG A 696 26.20 35.88 16.56
C ARG A 696 24.89 36.28 17.21
N SER A 697 24.99 36.79 18.44
CA SER A 697 23.81 37.32 19.11
C SER A 697 23.39 38.63 18.47
N ARG A 698 22.13 38.69 18.05
CA ARG A 698 21.46 39.89 17.56
C ARG A 698 20.67 40.55 18.67
N PHE A 699 20.05 39.71 19.52
CA PHE A 699 19.39 40.16 20.73
C PHE A 699 19.46 39.05 21.80
N PRO A 700 19.83 39.37 23.05
CA PRO A 700 20.44 40.59 23.49
C PRO A 700 21.78 40.87 22.79
N GLU A 701 22.23 42.09 22.70
CA GLU A 701 23.44 42.44 21.93
C GLU A 701 24.68 41.67 22.34
N ARG A 702 24.79 41.30 23.62
CA ARG A 702 25.83 40.40 24.14
C ARG A 702 25.25 39.05 24.49
N PHE A 703 25.97 38.01 24.13
CA PHE A 703 25.56 36.62 24.38
C PHE A 703 25.57 36.34 25.91
N PRO A 704 24.38 36.12 26.54
CA PRO A 704 24.31 35.82 27.95
C PRO A 704 24.94 34.46 28.26
N ARG A 705 25.63 34.35 29.40
CA ARG A 705 26.23 33.07 29.82
C ARG A 705 25.18 31.96 30.14
N SER A 706 23.96 32.38 30.46
CA SER A 706 22.83 31.48 30.78
C SER A 706 21.99 31.10 29.55
N GLU A 707 22.28 31.71 28.38
CA GLU A 707 21.57 31.41 27.18
C GLU A 707 21.94 30.01 26.64
N LYS A 708 20.95 29.33 26.14
CA LYS A 708 21.07 27.99 25.61
C LYS A 708 20.84 28.02 24.09
N ILE A 709 21.45 27.10 23.39
CA ILE A 709 21.20 26.88 21.96
C ILE A 709 20.45 25.56 21.82
N GLU A 710 19.26 25.60 21.27
CA GLU A 710 18.50 24.41 20.94
C GLU A 710 18.71 24.05 19.47
N VAL A 711 18.94 22.77 19.22
CA VAL A 711 19.00 22.18 17.89
C VAL A 711 17.95 21.09 17.81
N ALA A 712 17.11 21.10 16.79
CA ALA A 712 16.02 20.12 16.64
C ALA A 712 15.83 19.73 15.18
N LEU A 713 15.21 18.56 14.96
CA LEU A 713 14.60 18.26 13.67
C LEU A 713 13.40 19.17 13.46
N SER A 714 13.10 19.52 12.21
CA SER A 714 12.01 20.46 11.88
C SER A 714 10.63 19.91 12.26
N ASP A 715 10.49 18.60 12.35
CA ASP A 715 9.27 17.92 12.83
C ASP A 715 9.12 17.88 14.35
N GLY A 716 10.13 18.38 15.09
CA GLY A 716 10.15 18.39 16.55
C GLY A 716 10.38 17.03 17.21
N SER A 717 10.59 15.96 16.47
CA SER A 717 10.75 14.59 17.01
C SER A 717 11.99 14.43 17.87
N LEU A 718 13.09 15.10 17.50
CA LEU A 718 14.36 15.08 18.23
C LEU A 718 14.82 16.51 18.53
N LYS A 719 15.21 16.74 19.76
CA LYS A 719 15.66 18.06 20.24
C LYS A 719 16.84 17.90 21.20
N ALA A 720 17.83 18.76 21.04
CA ALA A 720 19.01 18.83 21.92
C ALA A 720 19.23 20.26 22.37
N THR A 721 19.69 20.40 23.59
CA THR A 721 20.05 21.69 24.18
C THR A 721 21.56 21.73 24.43
N LEU A 722 22.20 22.76 23.88
CA LEU A 722 23.62 23.03 24.01
C LEU A 722 23.81 24.25 24.93
N SER A 723 24.83 24.23 25.76
CA SER A 723 25.07 25.28 26.74
C SER A 723 26.54 25.54 27.00
N LEU A 724 26.84 26.70 27.59
CA LEU A 724 28.17 26.99 28.09
C LEU A 724 28.53 26.10 29.31
N ALA A 725 27.54 25.64 30.07
CA ALA A 725 27.74 24.83 31.24
C ALA A 725 28.27 23.42 30.98
N ASP A 726 27.84 22.82 29.90
CA ASP A 726 28.27 21.48 29.48
C ASP A 726 29.43 21.51 28.45
N GLY A 727 29.91 22.71 28.10
CA GLY A 727 31.01 22.91 27.16
C GLY A 727 30.65 22.69 25.69
N SER A 728 29.37 22.43 25.38
CA SER A 728 28.89 22.31 24.00
C SER A 728 28.77 23.66 23.29
N VAL A 729 28.79 24.76 24.04
CA VAL A 729 28.87 26.13 23.56
C VAL A 729 30.12 26.79 24.16
N VAL A 730 30.86 27.53 23.38
CA VAL A 730 32.02 28.33 23.82
C VAL A 730 31.87 29.74 23.25
N LEU A 731 32.06 30.74 24.10
CA LEU A 731 32.06 32.12 23.63
C LEU A 731 33.43 32.43 22.97
N GLN A 732 33.39 32.86 21.72
CA GLN A 732 34.56 33.34 21.01
C GLN A 732 34.86 34.79 21.42
N ASP A 733 33.78 35.60 21.58
CA ASP A 733 33.81 36.98 22.09
C ASP A 733 32.47 37.24 22.80
N SER A 734 32.20 38.50 23.18
CA SER A 734 30.98 38.89 23.86
C SER A 734 29.69 38.77 22.99
N HIS A 735 29.83 38.65 21.68
CA HIS A 735 28.73 38.66 20.72
C HIS A 735 28.61 37.34 19.94
N THR A 736 29.68 36.53 19.93
CA THR A 736 29.78 35.34 19.10
C THR A 736 30.02 34.10 19.92
N ALA A 737 29.18 33.11 19.75
CA ALA A 737 29.29 31.79 20.34
C ALA A 737 29.60 30.73 19.29
N LEU A 738 30.39 29.74 19.66
CA LEU A 738 30.63 28.54 18.87
C LEU A 738 29.90 27.38 19.55
N ALA A 739 28.94 26.80 18.85
CA ALA A 739 28.21 25.62 19.30
C ALA A 739 28.75 24.38 18.59
N PHE A 740 28.99 23.32 19.37
CA PHE A 740 29.55 22.07 18.90
C PHE A 740 28.53 20.94 19.05
N LEU A 741 28.28 20.25 17.97
CA LEU A 741 27.32 19.14 17.92
C LEU A 741 27.89 17.99 17.14
N THR A 742 27.73 16.77 17.63
CA THR A 742 27.94 15.54 16.87
C THR A 742 26.58 14.85 16.77
N PRO A 743 25.86 15.01 15.62
CA PRO A 743 24.46 14.60 15.53
C PRO A 743 24.23 13.12 15.90
N ALA A 744 25.11 12.22 15.45
CA ALA A 744 25.02 10.79 15.76
C ALA A 744 25.06 10.49 17.28
N LYS A 745 25.85 11.25 18.03
CA LYS A 745 25.93 11.09 19.49
C LYS A 745 24.74 11.71 20.21
N THR A 746 24.19 12.79 19.66
CA THR A 746 23.15 13.58 20.28
C THR A 746 21.76 13.05 19.96
N PHE A 747 21.51 12.69 18.71
CA PHE A 747 20.20 12.27 18.24
C PHE A 747 20.08 10.77 17.96
N GLY A 748 21.23 10.04 18.01
CA GLY A 748 21.29 8.62 17.69
C GLY A 748 21.57 8.33 16.23
N SER A 749 21.91 7.06 15.94
CA SER A 749 22.33 6.60 14.61
C SER A 749 21.19 6.57 13.56
N SER A 750 19.95 6.71 13.98
CA SER A 750 18.77 6.68 13.10
C SER A 750 18.24 8.06 12.74
N ALA A 751 18.83 9.14 13.25
CA ALA A 751 18.34 10.50 13.01
C ALA A 751 18.64 10.94 11.57
N PHE A 752 17.63 11.53 10.90
CA PHE A 752 17.76 12.12 9.57
C PHE A 752 16.65 13.16 9.34
N GLY A 753 16.78 13.99 8.34
CA GLY A 753 15.81 15.02 7.96
C GLY A 753 16.26 16.45 8.25
N PRO A 754 15.43 17.46 7.94
CA PRO A 754 15.76 18.87 8.11
C PRO A 754 16.02 19.22 9.57
N ILE A 755 17.13 19.92 9.83
CA ILE A 755 17.51 20.33 11.18
C ILE A 755 17.62 21.87 11.28
N GLN A 756 17.32 22.41 12.44
CA GLN A 756 17.21 23.82 12.73
C GLN A 756 17.78 24.18 14.10
N VAL A 757 18.15 25.44 14.28
CA VAL A 757 18.76 25.95 15.51
C VAL A 757 18.02 27.20 15.99
N ARG A 758 17.92 27.41 17.29
CA ARG A 758 17.48 28.66 17.91
C ARG A 758 18.17 28.94 19.23
N ALA A 759 18.15 30.17 19.64
CA ALA A 759 18.56 30.59 20.98
C ALA A 759 17.38 30.50 21.96
N VAL A 760 17.66 30.20 23.21
CA VAL A 760 16.68 30.13 24.32
C VAL A 760 17.24 30.85 25.50
N ALA A 761 16.51 31.82 26.01
CA ALA A 761 16.87 32.58 27.18
C ALA A 761 16.78 31.73 28.46
N SER A 762 17.33 32.22 29.54
CA SER A 762 17.33 31.52 30.85
C SER A 762 15.95 31.31 31.46
N ASP A 763 14.97 32.15 31.12
CA ASP A 763 13.57 32.06 31.52
C ASP A 763 12.77 31.07 30.66
N GLY A 764 13.40 30.48 29.66
CA GLY A 764 12.74 29.57 28.71
C GLY A 764 12.16 30.24 27.46
N THR A 765 12.24 31.57 27.35
CA THR A 765 11.82 32.29 26.15
C THR A 765 12.66 31.88 24.94
N ALA A 766 12.02 31.33 23.93
CA ALA A 766 12.68 30.79 22.76
C ALA A 766 12.62 31.76 21.58
N GLY A 767 13.73 31.87 20.87
CA GLY A 767 13.83 32.60 19.62
C GLY A 767 13.26 31.84 18.43
N ASP A 768 13.36 32.45 17.27
CA ASP A 768 12.92 31.83 16.02
C ASP A 768 13.89 30.76 15.55
N TRP A 769 13.35 29.75 14.89
CA TRP A 769 14.14 28.68 14.29
C TRP A 769 14.87 29.15 13.04
N ILE A 770 16.14 28.81 12.94
CA ILE A 770 17.01 29.06 11.78
C ILE A 770 17.36 27.72 11.16
N PRO A 771 17.06 27.50 9.89
CA PRO A 771 17.39 26.23 9.22
C PRO A 771 18.91 26.07 9.10
N LEU A 772 19.40 24.87 9.38
CA LEU A 772 20.81 24.52 9.25
C LEU A 772 21.10 23.70 8.01
N GLY A 773 20.16 22.88 7.58
CA GLY A 773 20.30 21.96 6.46
C GLY A 773 19.58 20.63 6.72
N THR A 774 19.92 19.60 5.96
CA THR A 774 19.34 18.27 6.06
C THR A 774 20.35 17.30 6.64
N LEU A 775 20.00 16.65 7.75
CA LEU A 775 20.80 15.59 8.37
C LEU A 775 20.63 14.32 7.56
N VAL A 776 21.72 13.75 7.09
CA VAL A 776 21.74 12.57 6.24
C VAL A 776 22.62 11.47 6.81
N ARG A 777 22.15 10.24 6.76
CA ARG A 777 22.94 9.05 7.06
C ARG A 777 23.70 8.66 5.80
N THR A 778 24.96 8.39 5.94
CA THR A 778 25.82 8.06 4.82
C THR A 778 26.31 6.63 4.91
N PRO A 779 26.31 5.85 3.82
CA PRO A 779 26.94 4.53 3.80
C PRO A 779 28.46 4.67 3.90
N VAL A 780 29.12 3.63 4.39
CA VAL A 780 30.60 3.52 4.39
C VAL A 780 31.01 2.69 3.19
N ILE A 781 31.49 3.34 2.14
CA ILE A 781 31.96 2.67 0.93
C ILE A 781 33.40 2.28 1.15
N THR A 782 33.72 0.99 1.19
CA THR A 782 35.05 0.45 1.44
C THR A 782 35.80 0.11 0.16
N GLY A 783 35.08 -0.09 -0.94
CA GLY A 783 35.67 -0.42 -2.22
C GLY A 783 34.75 -0.10 -3.39
N PHE A 784 35.36 0.29 -4.49
CA PHE A 784 34.72 0.43 -5.79
C PHE A 784 35.64 -0.21 -6.83
N THR A 785 35.21 -1.30 -7.43
CA THR A 785 35.98 -2.10 -8.37
C THR A 785 35.24 -2.33 -9.66
N CYS A 786 35.93 -2.25 -10.78
CA CYS A 786 35.40 -2.56 -12.09
C CYS A 786 36.23 -3.68 -12.74
N THR A 787 35.58 -4.77 -13.14
CA THR A 787 36.19 -5.87 -13.85
C THR A 787 36.29 -5.54 -15.34
N ARG A 788 37.45 -5.81 -15.96
CA ARG A 788 37.60 -5.77 -17.43
C ARG A 788 36.94 -7.03 -17.98
N SER A 789 35.80 -6.91 -18.64
CA SER A 789 35.30 -8.00 -19.48
C SER A 789 36.24 -8.18 -20.69
N ALA A 790 36.79 -9.38 -20.83
CA ALA A 790 37.62 -9.76 -21.98
C ALA A 790 36.79 -10.16 -23.21
N ALA A 791 35.48 -10.13 -23.15
CA ALA A 791 34.55 -10.48 -24.23
C ALA A 791 33.92 -9.20 -24.79
N LYS A 792 34.08 -9.00 -26.10
CA LYS A 792 33.32 -8.07 -26.91
C LYS A 792 31.86 -8.57 -27.00
N GLU A 793 30.97 -7.62 -26.99
CA GLU A 793 29.51 -7.78 -27.26
C GLU A 793 28.67 -8.19 -26.05
N ASP A 794 28.41 -7.20 -25.19
CA ASP A 794 27.08 -6.90 -24.63
C ASP A 794 27.22 -5.66 -23.75
N ALA A 795 26.73 -4.53 -24.22
CA ALA A 795 26.89 -3.20 -23.61
C ALA A 795 26.07 -2.99 -22.32
N ASN A 796 25.48 -4.04 -21.77
CA ASN A 796 24.58 -3.96 -20.60
C ASN A 796 25.02 -4.80 -19.38
N GLU A 797 26.20 -5.46 -19.43
CA GLU A 797 26.73 -6.11 -18.21
C GLU A 797 27.51 -5.09 -17.37
N SER A 798 26.89 -4.70 -16.26
CA SER A 798 27.47 -3.90 -15.18
C SER A 798 28.71 -4.58 -14.62
N GLY A 799 29.88 -4.20 -15.15
CA GLY A 799 31.19 -4.75 -14.74
C GLY A 799 31.77 -4.09 -13.49
N CYS A 800 31.01 -3.27 -12.75
CA CYS A 800 31.48 -2.58 -11.56
C CYS A 800 30.66 -2.97 -10.32
N GLN A 801 31.32 -2.90 -9.17
CA GLN A 801 30.73 -3.23 -7.89
C GLN A 801 31.21 -2.25 -6.81
N ILE A 802 30.29 -1.74 -6.03
CA ILE A 802 30.56 -1.04 -4.77
C ILE A 802 30.47 -2.05 -3.63
N ALA A 803 31.42 -2.01 -2.73
CA ALA A 803 31.41 -2.75 -1.48
C ALA A 803 31.42 -1.78 -0.29
N GLY A 804 30.71 -2.11 0.77
CA GLY A 804 30.62 -1.22 1.92
C GLY A 804 29.69 -1.70 3.01
N LYS A 805 29.46 -0.83 3.98
CA LYS A 805 28.49 -1.03 5.05
C LYS A 805 27.33 -0.03 4.89
N ASP A 806 26.17 -0.42 5.37
CA ASP A 806 24.96 0.41 5.36
C ASP A 806 24.55 0.87 3.95
N LEU A 807 24.83 0.04 2.94
CA LEU A 807 24.50 0.34 1.54
C LEU A 807 23.00 0.51 1.30
N TYR A 808 22.14 0.05 2.21
CA TYR A 808 20.70 0.30 2.20
C TYR A 808 20.33 1.78 2.30
N LEU A 809 21.26 2.65 2.71
CA LEU A 809 21.06 4.11 2.75
C LEU A 809 21.13 4.76 1.36
N LEU A 810 21.60 4.02 0.36
CA LEU A 810 21.54 4.45 -1.03
C LEU A 810 20.10 4.28 -1.55
N GLY A 811 19.59 5.28 -2.21
CA GLY A 811 18.35 5.22 -2.96
C GLY A 811 18.57 4.68 -4.36
N SER A 812 19.51 5.28 -5.08
CA SER A 812 19.90 4.86 -6.42
C SER A 812 21.35 5.20 -6.75
N VAL A 813 21.86 4.55 -7.78
CA VAL A 813 23.24 4.69 -8.28
C VAL A 813 23.21 4.86 -9.79
N SER A 814 23.98 5.81 -10.32
CA SER A 814 24.09 6.06 -11.76
C SER A 814 25.54 6.22 -12.22
N ALA A 815 25.75 5.92 -13.50
CA ALA A 815 27.02 6.13 -14.20
C ALA A 815 27.33 7.60 -14.47
N ASP A 816 26.29 8.44 -14.51
CA ASP A 816 26.36 9.86 -14.85
C ASP A 816 25.40 10.70 -13.99
N SER A 817 25.54 12.00 -14.06
CA SER A 817 24.74 12.96 -13.26
C SER A 817 23.30 13.14 -13.74
N SER A 818 22.91 12.59 -14.89
CA SER A 818 21.53 12.74 -15.44
C SER A 818 20.55 11.73 -14.81
N PHE A 819 21.05 10.62 -14.28
CA PHE A 819 20.24 9.53 -13.70
C PHE A 819 19.23 8.93 -14.68
N GLU A 820 19.46 9.01 -16.00
CA GLU A 820 18.55 8.41 -16.99
C GLU A 820 18.53 6.87 -16.92
N ASN A 821 19.63 6.24 -16.48
CA ASN A 821 19.78 4.79 -16.32
C ASN A 821 20.22 4.46 -14.90
N GLU A 822 19.48 4.93 -13.90
CA GLU A 822 19.83 4.65 -12.51
C GLU A 822 19.46 3.21 -12.11
N ILE A 823 20.27 2.64 -11.24
CA ILE A 823 19.98 1.38 -10.55
C ILE A 823 19.44 1.72 -9.17
N GLU A 824 18.19 1.40 -8.93
CA GLU A 824 17.59 1.56 -7.61
C GLU A 824 18.07 0.48 -6.64
N VAL A 825 18.42 0.90 -5.42
CA VAL A 825 18.73 -0.02 -4.33
C VAL A 825 17.42 -0.43 -3.66
N PRO A 826 17.06 -1.73 -3.62
CA PRO A 826 15.77 -2.16 -3.06
C PRO A 826 15.60 -1.77 -1.58
N LEU A 827 14.36 -1.51 -1.16
CA LEU A 827 14.04 -1.36 0.26
C LEU A 827 14.36 -2.67 0.99
N GLY A 828 15.01 -2.55 2.16
CA GLY A 828 15.43 -3.72 2.93
C GLY A 828 16.71 -4.40 2.42
N PHE A 829 17.46 -3.76 1.53
CA PHE A 829 18.76 -4.25 1.09
C PHE A 829 19.70 -4.46 2.29
N ALA A 830 20.19 -5.68 2.47
CA ALA A 830 21.07 -6.06 3.58
C ALA A 830 22.45 -6.55 3.13
N GLY A 831 22.75 -6.41 1.83
CA GLY A 831 24.04 -6.81 1.27
C GLY A 831 25.16 -5.82 1.60
N ASP A 832 26.37 -6.30 1.57
CA ASP A 832 27.62 -5.52 1.72
C ASP A 832 28.24 -5.13 0.38
N SER A 833 27.57 -5.46 -0.74
CA SER A 833 28.01 -5.09 -2.09
C SER A 833 26.84 -4.93 -3.06
N ILE A 834 26.95 -3.98 -3.98
CA ILE A 834 25.96 -3.65 -5.02
C ILE A 834 26.66 -3.64 -6.37
N SER A 835 26.07 -4.33 -7.35
CA SER A 835 26.47 -4.18 -8.75
C SER A 835 26.00 -2.83 -9.29
N VAL A 836 26.93 -2.08 -9.89
CA VAL A 836 26.67 -0.70 -10.31
C VAL A 836 27.04 -0.51 -11.79
N PRO A 837 26.44 0.45 -12.47
CA PRO A 837 26.80 0.73 -13.84
C PRO A 837 28.24 1.24 -13.92
N ARG A 838 28.86 1.05 -15.07
CA ARG A 838 30.23 1.55 -15.28
C ARG A 838 30.20 3.07 -15.45
N PRO A 839 30.96 3.83 -14.65
CA PRO A 839 31.03 5.28 -14.82
C PRO A 839 31.49 5.70 -16.22
N THR A 840 30.85 6.75 -16.74
CA THR A 840 31.18 7.29 -18.06
C THR A 840 32.63 7.83 -18.17
N ASP A 841 33.13 8.35 -17.06
CA ASP A 841 34.52 8.85 -16.92
C ASP A 841 35.50 7.78 -16.39
N ASN A 842 35.03 6.55 -16.15
CA ASN A 842 35.75 5.44 -15.51
C ASN A 842 36.18 5.68 -14.06
N HIS A 843 35.78 6.79 -13.43
CA HIS A 843 36.25 7.16 -12.10
C HIS A 843 35.16 7.59 -11.13
N THR A 844 34.12 8.27 -11.60
CA THR A 844 33.13 8.90 -10.74
C THR A 844 31.79 8.21 -10.87
N LEU A 845 31.23 7.80 -9.74
CA LEU A 845 29.90 7.26 -9.64
C LEU A 845 28.98 8.25 -8.93
N TYR A 846 27.78 8.38 -9.42
CA TYR A 846 26.77 9.30 -8.90
C TYR A 846 25.77 8.51 -8.05
N LEU A 847 25.43 9.05 -6.88
CA LEU A 847 24.63 8.38 -5.86
C LEU A 847 23.55 9.32 -5.37
N LYS A 848 22.35 8.82 -5.14
CA LYS A 848 21.30 9.49 -4.35
C LYS A 848 21.15 8.78 -3.02
N LEU A 849 21.11 9.55 -1.94
CA LEU A 849 20.84 9.01 -0.60
C LEU A 849 19.34 8.96 -0.36
N ARG A 850 18.86 7.96 0.37
CA ARG A 850 17.45 7.87 0.74
C ARG A 850 16.98 9.02 1.63
N ASP A 851 17.89 9.54 2.46
CA ASP A 851 17.56 10.63 3.38
C ASP A 851 17.50 12.00 2.68
N ASP A 852 18.08 12.11 1.46
CA ASP A 852 18.03 13.31 0.62
C ASP A 852 18.08 12.93 -0.87
N PRO A 853 16.98 12.45 -1.43
CA PRO A 853 16.92 11.91 -2.79
C PRO A 853 17.07 12.98 -3.88
N GLU A 854 16.88 14.25 -3.55
CA GLU A 854 16.99 15.36 -4.49
C GLU A 854 18.46 15.75 -4.75
N VAL A 855 19.37 15.33 -3.86
CA VAL A 855 20.79 15.73 -3.92
C VAL A 855 21.65 14.58 -4.45
N VAL A 856 22.40 14.89 -5.49
CA VAL A 856 23.36 13.97 -6.09
C VAL A 856 24.68 14.02 -5.32
N SER A 857 25.14 12.86 -4.88
CA SER A 857 26.45 12.69 -4.23
C SER A 857 27.39 11.90 -5.15
N THR A 858 28.67 12.02 -4.93
CA THR A 858 29.66 11.33 -5.77
C THR A 858 30.69 10.55 -4.95
N VAL A 859 31.12 9.42 -5.52
CA VAL A 859 32.28 8.65 -5.04
C VAL A 859 33.25 8.42 -6.19
N THR A 860 34.52 8.62 -5.92
CA THR A 860 35.58 8.47 -6.94
C THR A 860 36.51 7.35 -6.59
N THR A 861 36.97 6.58 -7.61
CA THR A 861 37.98 5.54 -7.40
C THR A 861 39.34 6.17 -7.18
N THR A 862 40.11 5.63 -6.25
CA THR A 862 41.52 6.05 -6.00
C THR A 862 42.53 5.22 -6.75
N SER A 863 42.18 4.49 -7.79
CA SER A 863 43.13 3.71 -8.58
C SER A 863 44.04 4.63 -9.38
N PRO A 864 45.37 4.53 -9.23
CA PRO A 864 46.30 5.29 -10.04
C PRO A 864 46.18 4.88 -11.52
N PRO A 865 46.40 5.80 -12.48
CA PRO A 865 46.38 5.46 -13.90
C PRO A 865 47.47 4.44 -14.20
N SER A 866 47.11 3.30 -14.75
CA SER A 866 48.07 2.31 -15.24
C SER A 866 48.82 2.89 -16.43
N THR A 867 50.05 3.36 -16.19
CA THR A 867 51.01 3.69 -17.24
C THR A 867 51.31 2.46 -18.07
N GLY A 868 50.98 2.55 -19.35
CA GLY A 868 51.18 1.50 -20.32
C GLY A 868 52.67 1.10 -20.42
N THR A 869 52.91 -0.16 -20.21
CA THR A 869 54.24 -0.78 -20.37
C THR A 869 54.58 -0.89 -21.85
N ARG A 870 55.51 -0.07 -22.33
CA ARG A 870 56.24 -0.32 -23.57
C ARG A 870 57.27 -1.44 -23.34
N ARG A 871 57.21 -2.47 -24.15
CA ARG A 871 58.20 -3.53 -24.28
C ARG A 871 59.53 -2.96 -24.76
N GLY A 872 60.61 -3.42 -24.20
CA GLY A 872 61.91 -3.38 -24.86
C GLY A 872 63.10 -3.58 -23.92
N GLY A 873 63.74 -4.77 -24.03
CA GLY A 873 65.15 -4.97 -23.87
C GLY A 873 65.75 -5.23 -22.47
N ALA A 874 66.12 -6.47 -22.22
CA ALA A 874 67.17 -6.88 -21.30
C ALA A 874 68.61 -6.53 -21.92
N PRO A 875 69.82 -6.64 -21.26
CA PRO A 875 70.02 -7.32 -19.98
C PRO A 875 71.19 -6.65 -19.10
N SER A 876 71.47 -7.31 -18.02
CA SER A 876 72.74 -7.55 -17.29
C SER A 876 73.14 -6.70 -16.12
N ASN A 877 73.29 -7.47 -15.07
CA ASN A 877 74.42 -7.61 -14.12
C ASN A 877 74.65 -6.64 -12.97
N ALA A 878 74.81 -7.34 -11.88
CA ALA A 878 75.75 -7.22 -10.78
C ALA A 878 75.42 -6.24 -9.64
N GLY A 879 75.26 -6.80 -8.47
CA GLY A 879 76.20 -6.77 -7.45
C GLY A 879 75.63 -6.54 -6.05
N ALA A 880 75.78 -7.58 -5.27
CA ALA A 880 76.19 -7.62 -3.87
C ALA A 880 75.22 -7.12 -2.77
N ALA A 881 74.82 -8.10 -2.02
CA ALA A 881 74.42 -8.05 -0.58
C ALA A 881 75.64 -7.59 0.30
N PRO A 882 75.51 -7.45 1.65
CA PRO A 882 74.85 -8.37 2.54
C PRO A 882 74.17 -7.73 3.80
N ALA A 883 73.29 -8.51 4.34
CA ALA A 883 73.13 -9.00 5.72
C ALA A 883 73.16 -8.04 6.90
N THR A 884 72.10 -8.16 7.77
CA THR A 884 72.24 -8.88 9.05
C THR A 884 71.01 -8.85 9.82
N THR A 885 70.50 -10.01 10.10
CA THR A 885 70.14 -10.71 11.34
C THR A 885 68.93 -10.34 12.11
N ALA A 886 68.12 -11.36 12.21
CA ALA A 886 67.05 -11.64 13.13
C ALA A 886 67.52 -11.83 14.57
N PRO A 887 66.80 -12.30 15.57
CA PRO A 887 65.53 -12.94 15.64
C PRO A 887 64.65 -12.52 16.87
N PRO A 888 63.54 -13.26 17.15
CA PRO A 888 62.49 -12.89 18.15
C PRO A 888 62.76 -13.50 19.54
N PRO A 889 61.90 -13.23 20.50
CA PRO A 889 61.43 -14.34 21.33
C PRO A 889 59.91 -14.29 21.60
N SER A 890 59.34 -15.38 21.40
CA SER A 890 58.58 -16.38 22.18
C SER A 890 57.78 -15.95 23.40
N SER A 891 56.54 -16.38 23.33
CA SER A 891 55.70 -17.05 24.34
C SER A 891 55.43 -16.36 25.68
N THR A 892 54.13 -16.25 25.95
CA THR A 892 53.50 -17.05 27.05
C THR A 892 52.00 -16.78 27.10
N THR A 893 51.27 -17.88 27.00
CA THR A 893 49.92 -18.04 27.47
C THR A 893 49.91 -18.11 29.02
N PRO A 894 48.89 -17.62 29.71
CA PRO A 894 48.08 -18.58 30.46
C PRO A 894 46.56 -18.31 30.54
N ALA A 895 45.86 -19.42 30.42
CA ALA A 895 44.84 -19.95 31.30
C ALA A 895 43.58 -19.12 31.61
N THR A 896 42.47 -19.69 31.18
CA THR A 896 41.08 -19.56 31.65
C THR A 896 40.95 -19.76 33.17
N PRO A 897 39.94 -19.16 33.77
CA PRO A 897 39.10 -19.94 34.67
C PRO A 897 37.61 -19.91 34.33
N GLN A 898 37.05 -21.12 34.40
CA GLN A 898 35.64 -21.42 34.58
C GLN A 898 35.07 -20.74 35.83
N ALA A 899 33.84 -20.27 35.76
CA ALA A 899 33.00 -20.04 36.92
C ALA A 899 31.58 -20.48 36.63
N THR A 900 31.26 -21.56 37.21
CA THR A 900 30.12 -21.98 38.04
C THR A 900 28.76 -21.36 37.77
N VAL A 901 27.88 -22.25 37.43
CA VAL A 901 26.40 -22.17 37.47
C VAL A 901 25.93 -22.19 38.94
N ALA A 902 24.97 -21.33 39.28
CA ALA A 902 24.08 -21.52 40.43
C ALA A 902 22.68 -20.96 40.14
N PRO A 903 21.60 -21.43 40.81
CA PRO A 903 20.33 -21.76 40.20
C PRO A 903 19.21 -20.73 40.41
N VAL A 904 18.17 -20.88 39.59
CA VAL A 904 16.88 -20.17 39.62
C VAL A 904 16.05 -20.62 40.81
N PRO A 905 15.33 -19.74 41.51
CA PRO A 905 14.13 -20.13 42.25
C PRO A 905 12.86 -19.81 41.45
N ALA A 906 11.99 -20.78 41.48
CA ALA A 906 10.63 -20.73 40.95
C ALA A 906 9.67 -19.93 41.85
N GLY A 907 8.62 -19.37 41.22
CA GLY A 907 7.29 -19.25 41.81
C GLY A 907 6.83 -17.85 42.12
N ASN A 908 5.81 -17.33 41.38
CA ASN A 908 4.46 -17.23 41.93
C ASN A 908 3.54 -16.50 40.94
N THR A 909 2.46 -17.16 40.61
CA THR A 909 1.26 -16.64 39.94
C THR A 909 0.46 -15.77 40.88
N PRO A 910 -0.17 -14.67 40.42
CA PRO A 910 -1.18 -13.94 41.18
C PRO A 910 -2.60 -14.39 40.78
N PRO A 911 -3.59 -14.24 41.64
CA PRO A 911 -4.98 -14.46 41.30
C PRO A 911 -5.72 -13.16 40.98
N GLN A 912 -6.76 -13.31 40.12
CA GLN A 912 -7.88 -12.44 39.76
C GLN A 912 -7.62 -11.33 38.75
#